data_5161b3315cb32fc8b5fdabd450103462
#
_entry.id   5161b3315cb32fc8b5fdabd450103462
#
_cell.length_a   1.000
_cell.length_b   1.000
_cell.length_c   1.000
_cell.angle_alpha   90.00
_cell.angle_beta   90.00
_cell.angle_gamma   90.00
#
_symmetry.space_group_name_H-M   'P 1'
#
loop_
_entity.id
_entity.type
_entity.pdbx_description
1 polymer ?
#
loop_
_entity_poly.entity_id
_entity_poly.type
_entity_poly.pdbx_seq_one_letter_code
_entity_poly.pdbx_strand_id
1 'polypeptide(L)'
;ILDGATGTMIQQYKLTEAQYRGERFADFHRDIKGNNELLVLTQPAIMTEIHEQYLAAGADILETNTFGATTVAQADYEMEHLVDEMNREAARLCKEACIKYSTPDKPRFAAGALGPTPKTASISPDVNDPGARNITFDELVATYYQQTKGLVEGGVDLLLVETIFDTLNAKAALFAIDQYFEDSGNKLPIMISGTVTDASGRVLSGQTVEAFWNSVRHAKPITIGLNCALGASLMRPYVAELSKICDVPICVYPNAGLPNPMSDTGFDETPEITSSLVKEFAQAGFLNVAGGCCGTTPDHIAAIAKALENQKPRTIPTVEPKCRLSGLEPLNIDDNSLFINVGERTNVTGSKAFARMILNEQYDEALSVARQQVENGAQIVDVNMDEAMLDSKAAMVKFLNLMASEPDISRVPVMIDSSKWEVIEAGLKCVQGKAVVNSISMKEGVEEFKRQAKLCKRYGAAVIVMAFDEKGQADTYARKIEICERAYHILVNEVGFPAEDIIFDPNIFAIATGIEEHDNYGNDFIEATGWIKKNLPHAKISGGVSNVSFSFRGNEPAREAIHTVFLYHAIKNGMTMGIVNAGMMGVYDELEPELKARVEDIVLNRQPNLPANDPDFGKSATERMIEFAGTLKAGGKKLEENLEWRNQPVQKRLAHALVHGITNFIVEDTEECRAEIAANGGRPINVIEGPLMDGMNVVGDLFGAGKMFLPQVVKSARVMKQAVAHLIPYIEEEKKQL
;
A
#
# COMPACT_ATOMS: atom_id res chain seq x y z
N ILE A 1 4.14 30.90 -4.27
CA ILE A 1 5.53 30.60 -4.64
C ILE A 1 6.28 30.19 -3.38
N LEU A 2 6.90 29.03 -3.41
CA LEU A 2 7.82 28.55 -2.39
C LEU A 2 9.21 29.10 -2.70
N ASP A 3 10.09 29.16 -1.71
CA ASP A 3 11.46 29.63 -1.89
C ASP A 3 12.36 28.64 -2.65
N GLY A 4 13.62 28.96 -2.76
CA GLY A 4 14.67 28.11 -3.37
C GLY A 4 15.63 27.52 -2.36
N ALA A 5 16.76 27.05 -2.86
CA ALA A 5 17.73 26.30 -2.09
C ALA A 5 18.48 27.16 -1.06
N THR A 6 18.36 26.80 0.20
CA THR A 6 19.14 27.41 1.28
C THR A 6 20.61 26.97 1.20
N GLY A 7 20.85 25.68 0.96
CA GLY A 7 22.23 25.15 0.86
C GLY A 7 23.04 25.77 -0.27
N THR A 8 22.42 25.99 -1.44
CA THR A 8 23.06 26.65 -2.57
C THR A 8 23.47 28.09 -2.20
N MET A 9 22.60 28.81 -1.50
CA MET A 9 22.88 30.17 -1.05
C MET A 9 23.97 30.22 -0.02
N ILE A 10 23.99 29.29 0.93
CA ILE A 10 25.04 29.18 1.94
C ILE A 10 26.42 28.96 1.26
N GLN A 11 26.49 28.10 0.26
CA GLN A 11 27.73 27.82 -0.48
C GLN A 11 28.32 29.08 -1.12
N GLN A 12 27.51 30.05 -1.52
CA GLN A 12 28.00 31.30 -2.12
C GLN A 12 28.80 32.17 -1.16
N TYR A 13 28.55 32.02 0.13
CA TYR A 13 29.30 32.76 1.17
C TYR A 13 30.70 32.17 1.42
N LYS A 14 30.97 30.94 0.99
CA LYS A 14 32.26 30.25 1.14
C LYS A 14 32.80 30.31 2.58
N LEU A 15 31.93 29.96 3.53
CA LEU A 15 32.22 30.04 4.95
C LEU A 15 33.33 29.09 5.35
N THR A 16 34.25 29.61 6.23
CA THR A 16 35.35 28.84 6.79
C THR A 16 34.90 28.04 8.02
N GLU A 17 35.75 27.11 8.48
CA GLU A 17 35.50 26.37 9.71
C GLU A 17 35.27 27.34 10.89
N ALA A 18 36.09 28.40 10.99
CA ALA A 18 35.96 29.39 12.06
C ALA A 18 34.60 30.11 11.99
N GLN A 19 34.08 30.39 10.80
CA GLN A 19 32.78 31.05 10.62
C GLN A 19 31.61 30.11 11.00
N TYR A 20 31.73 28.82 10.70
CA TYR A 20 30.73 27.85 11.17
C TYR A 20 30.72 27.76 12.70
N ARG A 21 31.90 27.82 13.34
CA ARG A 21 32.01 27.77 14.81
C ARG A 21 31.44 29.02 15.48
N GLY A 22 31.69 30.20 14.90
CA GLY A 22 31.44 31.47 15.55
C GLY A 22 32.24 31.58 16.84
N GLU A 23 31.89 32.50 17.71
CA GLU A 23 32.53 32.67 19.02
C GLU A 23 32.14 31.54 19.97
N ARG A 24 30.88 31.10 19.94
CA ARG A 24 30.33 30.14 20.87
C ARG A 24 30.98 28.76 20.81
N PHE A 25 31.37 28.31 19.62
CA PHE A 25 31.95 26.98 19.40
C PHE A 25 33.41 27.02 18.94
N ALA A 26 34.12 28.13 19.22
CA ALA A 26 35.51 28.30 18.81
C ALA A 26 36.40 27.14 19.24
N ASP A 27 36.18 26.61 20.43
CA ASP A 27 36.96 25.52 21.02
C ASP A 27 36.32 24.15 20.91
N PHE A 28 35.31 24.00 20.03
CA PHE A 28 34.66 22.71 19.85
C PHE A 28 35.66 21.65 19.38
N HIS A 29 35.57 20.43 19.91
CA HIS A 29 36.58 19.38 19.80
C HIS A 29 36.71 18.70 18.44
N ARG A 30 35.82 19.01 17.48
CA ARG A 30 35.85 18.43 16.13
C ARG A 30 35.44 19.45 15.09
N ASP A 31 35.72 19.15 13.82
CA ASP A 31 35.30 19.99 12.70
C ASP A 31 33.79 19.97 12.51
N ILE A 32 33.20 21.14 12.30
CA ILE A 32 31.78 21.32 12.14
C ILE A 32 31.40 22.08 10.85
N LYS A 33 32.36 22.33 9.98
CA LYS A 33 32.13 22.93 8.67
C LYS A 33 31.21 22.02 7.86
N GLY A 34 30.17 22.61 7.28
CA GLY A 34 29.15 21.86 6.55
C GLY A 34 27.88 21.63 7.37
N ASN A 35 27.91 21.88 8.68
CA ASN A 35 26.71 21.83 9.52
C ASN A 35 25.88 23.09 9.32
N ASN A 36 25.12 23.13 8.22
CA ASN A 36 24.38 24.34 7.80
C ASN A 36 23.33 24.77 8.81
N GLU A 37 22.71 23.83 9.52
CA GLU A 37 21.66 24.11 10.51
C GLU A 37 22.21 24.86 11.72
N LEU A 38 23.51 24.67 12.03
CA LEU A 38 24.18 25.39 13.10
C LEU A 38 24.26 26.90 12.83
N LEU A 39 24.23 27.31 11.58
CA LEU A 39 24.38 28.72 11.19
C LEU A 39 23.24 29.60 11.73
N VAL A 40 22.10 29.06 12.09
CA VAL A 40 21.03 29.82 12.76
C VAL A 40 21.50 30.35 14.13
N LEU A 41 22.48 29.67 14.75
CA LEU A 41 23.06 30.06 16.03
C LEU A 41 24.34 30.90 15.85
N THR A 42 25.18 30.56 14.89
CA THR A 42 26.49 31.17 14.71
C THR A 42 26.53 32.29 13.70
N GLN A 43 25.66 32.27 12.68
CA GLN A 43 25.62 33.29 11.61
C GLN A 43 24.16 33.70 11.33
N PRO A 44 23.40 34.14 12.34
CA PRO A 44 21.96 34.45 12.12
C PRO A 44 21.72 35.56 11.10
N ALA A 45 22.68 36.54 11.00
CA ALA A 45 22.55 37.60 10.00
C ALA A 45 22.61 37.10 8.56
N ILE A 46 23.45 36.09 8.31
CA ILE A 46 23.56 35.46 6.98
C ILE A 46 22.24 34.73 6.67
N MET A 47 21.68 34.01 7.63
CA MET A 47 20.41 33.31 7.44
C MET A 47 19.26 34.28 7.15
N THR A 48 19.20 35.37 7.89
CA THR A 48 18.20 36.44 7.66
C THR A 48 18.35 37.01 6.26
N GLU A 49 19.58 37.31 5.82
CA GLU A 49 19.86 37.83 4.49
C GLU A 49 19.36 36.88 3.40
N ILE A 50 19.59 35.57 3.53
CA ILE A 50 19.10 34.58 2.57
C ILE A 50 17.57 34.58 2.53
N HIS A 51 16.92 34.56 3.68
CA HIS A 51 15.44 34.60 3.77
C HIS A 51 14.90 35.87 3.09
N GLU A 52 15.48 37.01 3.36
CA GLU A 52 15.03 38.27 2.79
C GLU A 52 15.24 38.32 1.28
N GLN A 53 16.30 37.73 0.75
CA GLN A 53 16.54 37.64 -0.70
C GLN A 53 15.44 36.84 -1.41
N TYR A 54 15.01 35.72 -0.81
CA TYR A 54 13.92 34.94 -1.38
C TYR A 54 12.57 35.63 -1.27
N LEU A 55 12.32 36.34 -0.17
CA LEU A 55 11.10 37.15 -0.02
C LEU A 55 11.05 38.31 -1.04
N ALA A 56 12.17 38.99 -1.26
CA ALA A 56 12.27 40.04 -2.26
C ALA A 56 12.09 39.48 -3.66
N ALA A 57 12.50 38.26 -3.93
CA ALA A 57 12.29 37.56 -5.20
C ALA A 57 10.83 37.17 -5.45
N GLY A 58 9.98 37.20 -4.43
CA GLY A 58 8.55 36.94 -4.57
C GLY A 58 8.06 35.68 -3.89
N ALA A 59 8.87 35.03 -3.09
CA ALA A 59 8.43 33.84 -2.35
C ALA A 59 7.33 34.17 -1.33
N ASP A 60 6.25 33.43 -1.36
CA ASP A 60 5.15 33.53 -0.39
C ASP A 60 5.38 32.63 0.82
N ILE A 61 6.07 31.52 0.62
CA ILE A 61 6.38 30.53 1.65
C ILE A 61 7.89 30.36 1.74
N LEU A 62 8.44 30.52 2.95
CA LEU A 62 9.86 30.28 3.23
C LEU A 62 10.01 29.02 4.05
N GLU A 63 11.02 28.21 3.73
CA GLU A 63 11.40 27.09 4.56
C GLU A 63 12.43 27.52 5.62
N THR A 64 12.28 26.96 6.80
CA THR A 64 13.29 27.13 7.87
C THR A 64 14.56 26.35 7.51
N ASN A 65 15.71 26.82 7.99
CA ASN A 65 16.99 26.11 7.82
C ASN A 65 17.12 24.97 8.83
N THR A 66 16.29 23.95 8.66
CA THR A 66 16.16 22.83 9.62
C THR A 66 16.16 21.44 8.98
N PHE A 67 16.63 21.35 7.75
CA PHE A 67 16.65 20.08 7.00
C PHE A 67 17.29 18.94 7.80
N GLY A 68 18.46 19.19 8.40
CA GLY A 68 19.17 18.22 9.23
C GLY A 68 19.16 18.56 10.72
N ALA A 69 18.18 19.32 11.20
CA ALA A 69 18.11 19.72 12.61
C ALA A 69 17.40 18.68 13.49
N THR A 70 17.84 17.44 13.40
CA THR A 70 17.40 16.32 14.25
C THR A 70 18.56 15.76 15.04
N THR A 71 18.28 15.07 16.15
CA THR A 71 19.32 14.42 16.93
C THR A 71 20.07 13.37 16.10
N VAL A 72 19.36 12.68 15.21
CA VAL A 72 19.94 11.65 14.33
C VAL A 72 20.96 12.26 13.36
N ALA A 73 20.62 13.37 12.71
CA ALA A 73 21.53 14.07 11.79
C ALA A 73 22.65 14.78 12.52
N GLN A 74 22.35 15.43 13.64
CA GLN A 74 23.34 16.19 14.43
C GLN A 74 24.32 15.29 15.19
N ALA A 75 24.02 14.01 15.33
CA ALA A 75 24.96 13.03 15.88
C ALA A 75 26.29 12.98 15.09
N ASP A 76 26.23 13.24 13.78
CA ASP A 76 27.43 13.29 12.92
C ASP A 76 28.39 14.39 13.32
N TYR A 77 27.92 15.41 14.03
CA TYR A 77 28.72 16.54 14.54
C TYR A 77 28.82 16.55 16.06
N GLU A 78 28.23 15.55 16.74
CA GLU A 78 28.14 15.49 18.21
C GLU A 78 27.46 16.73 18.82
N MET A 79 26.43 17.22 18.12
CA MET A 79 25.66 18.42 18.49
C MET A 79 24.17 18.14 18.77
N GLU A 80 23.82 16.91 19.17
CA GLU A 80 22.45 16.53 19.48
C GLU A 80 21.81 17.43 20.53
N HIS A 81 22.58 17.91 21.49
CA HIS A 81 22.09 18.76 22.60
C HIS A 81 21.64 20.15 22.16
N LEU A 82 21.95 20.57 20.92
CA LEU A 82 21.56 21.87 20.37
C LEU A 82 20.31 21.84 19.53
N VAL A 83 19.71 20.66 19.30
CA VAL A 83 18.63 20.49 18.35
C VAL A 83 17.40 21.33 18.71
N ASP A 84 17.00 21.41 19.96
CA ASP A 84 15.86 22.22 20.40
C ASP A 84 16.08 23.69 20.07
N GLU A 85 17.27 24.20 20.41
CA GLU A 85 17.63 25.60 20.15
C GLU A 85 17.74 25.88 18.65
N MET A 86 18.33 24.96 17.86
CA MET A 86 18.43 25.11 16.40
C MET A 86 17.06 25.28 15.76
N ASN A 87 16.12 24.43 16.11
CA ASN A 87 14.77 24.47 15.51
C ASN A 87 14.02 25.74 15.93
N ARG A 88 14.06 26.10 17.19
CA ARG A 88 13.39 27.33 17.67
C ARG A 88 13.97 28.58 17.02
N GLU A 89 15.29 28.71 16.96
CA GLU A 89 15.96 29.85 16.36
C GLU A 89 15.76 29.93 14.84
N ALA A 90 15.82 28.78 14.16
CA ALA A 90 15.57 28.73 12.73
C ALA A 90 14.14 29.19 12.41
N ALA A 91 13.17 28.72 13.18
CA ALA A 91 11.78 29.10 13.05
C ALA A 91 11.59 30.59 13.31
N ARG A 92 12.20 31.09 14.38
CA ARG A 92 12.14 32.52 14.75
C ARG A 92 12.69 33.42 13.67
N LEU A 93 13.88 33.11 13.14
CA LEU A 93 14.51 33.91 12.08
C LEU A 93 13.66 33.92 10.80
N CYS A 94 13.14 32.77 10.42
CA CYS A 94 12.29 32.63 9.25
C CYS A 94 10.98 33.43 9.42
N LYS A 95 10.33 33.28 10.56
CA LYS A 95 9.05 33.97 10.84
C LYS A 95 9.21 35.47 10.93
N GLU A 96 10.27 35.95 11.56
CA GLU A 96 10.56 37.41 11.64
C GLU A 96 10.75 38.00 10.25
N ALA A 97 11.48 37.32 9.35
CA ALA A 97 11.63 37.75 7.98
C ALA A 97 10.29 37.80 7.26
N CYS A 98 9.46 36.78 7.43
CA CYS A 98 8.11 36.72 6.84
C CYS A 98 7.23 37.88 7.34
N ILE A 99 7.25 38.19 8.61
CA ILE A 99 6.49 39.30 9.20
C ILE A 99 6.96 40.62 8.58
N LYS A 100 8.26 40.83 8.46
CA LYS A 100 8.84 42.08 7.88
C LYS A 100 8.37 42.33 6.45
N TYR A 101 8.24 41.26 5.63
CA TYR A 101 7.88 41.37 4.21
C TYR A 101 6.38 41.20 3.92
N SER A 102 5.59 40.75 4.89
CA SER A 102 4.15 40.53 4.71
C SER A 102 3.42 41.86 4.54
N THR A 103 2.48 41.87 3.59
CA THR A 103 1.50 42.94 3.40
C THR A 103 0.11 42.31 3.37
N PRO A 104 -0.98 43.11 3.52
CA PRO A 104 -2.33 42.56 3.41
C PRO A 104 -2.60 41.84 2.09
N ASP A 105 -1.99 42.34 0.98
CA ASP A 105 -2.18 41.74 -0.35
C ASP A 105 -1.22 40.57 -0.64
N LYS A 106 -0.13 40.50 0.10
CA LYS A 106 0.90 39.43 -0.08
C LYS A 106 1.41 38.98 1.26
N PRO A 107 0.64 38.12 1.99
CA PRO A 107 1.11 37.55 3.22
C PRO A 107 2.22 36.53 2.94
N ARG A 108 3.16 36.40 3.86
CA ARG A 108 4.29 35.48 3.76
C ARG A 108 4.22 34.50 4.93
N PHE A 109 4.56 33.25 4.67
CA PHE A 109 4.41 32.17 5.63
C PHE A 109 5.72 31.42 5.86
N ALA A 110 5.98 31.05 7.10
CA ALA A 110 7.14 30.26 7.49
C ALA A 110 6.75 28.79 7.57
N ALA A 111 7.40 27.95 6.75
CA ALA A 111 7.22 26.51 6.74
C ALA A 111 8.35 25.86 7.51
N GLY A 112 8.01 25.12 8.56
CA GLY A 112 8.99 24.34 9.32
C GLY A 112 9.41 23.10 8.55
N ALA A 113 10.62 23.03 8.06
CA ALA A 113 11.11 21.93 7.25
C ALA A 113 11.55 20.74 8.12
N LEU A 114 10.99 19.57 7.84
CA LEU A 114 11.38 18.29 8.40
C LEU A 114 11.95 17.44 7.25
N GLY A 115 13.26 17.38 7.16
CA GLY A 115 13.96 16.61 6.13
C GLY A 115 14.15 15.15 6.53
N PRO A 116 14.68 14.34 5.61
CA PRO A 116 15.05 12.96 5.93
C PRO A 116 16.23 12.90 6.89
N THR A 117 16.41 11.75 7.56
CA THR A 117 17.58 11.49 8.38
C THR A 117 18.60 10.66 7.60
N PRO A 118 19.90 10.65 8.04
CA PRO A 118 20.89 9.78 7.41
C PRO A 118 20.62 8.29 7.57
N LYS A 119 19.75 7.93 8.52
CA LYS A 119 19.36 6.54 8.78
C LYS A 119 17.94 6.30 8.29
N THR A 120 17.68 5.10 7.78
CA THR A 120 16.40 4.74 7.17
C THR A 120 15.78 3.53 7.84
N ALA A 121 14.47 3.58 8.05
CA ALA A 121 13.74 2.53 8.77
C ALA A 121 13.30 1.36 7.87
N SER A 122 13.24 1.55 6.56
CA SER A 122 12.80 0.50 5.63
C SER A 122 13.91 -0.08 4.75
N ILE A 123 15.12 0.44 4.86
CA ILE A 123 16.27 0.00 4.05
C ILE A 123 17.36 -0.53 4.97
N SER A 124 17.90 -1.72 4.66
CA SER A 124 18.99 -2.29 5.42
C SER A 124 20.30 -1.51 5.17
N PRO A 125 21.09 -1.21 6.24
CA PRO A 125 22.42 -0.63 6.09
C PRO A 125 23.48 -1.66 5.68
N ASP A 126 23.14 -2.96 5.71
CA ASP A 126 24.04 -4.06 5.40
C ASP A 126 23.44 -4.96 4.33
N VAL A 127 24.06 -5.00 3.15
CA VAL A 127 23.62 -5.81 1.99
C VAL A 127 23.54 -7.30 2.35
N ASN A 128 24.39 -7.76 3.26
CA ASN A 128 24.42 -9.17 3.66
C ASN A 128 23.43 -9.53 4.76
N ASP A 129 22.75 -8.53 5.34
CA ASP A 129 21.71 -8.72 6.36
C ASP A 129 20.49 -7.87 6.01
N PRO A 130 19.61 -8.39 5.14
CA PRO A 130 18.46 -7.61 4.66
C PRO A 130 17.46 -7.19 5.76
N GLY A 131 17.42 -7.92 6.87
CA GLY A 131 16.55 -7.60 8.01
C GLY A 131 17.10 -6.56 8.97
N ALA A 132 18.37 -6.16 8.80
CA ALA A 132 18.99 -5.19 9.68
C ALA A 132 18.44 -3.78 9.45
N ARG A 133 18.35 -3.02 10.54
CA ARG A 133 17.97 -1.59 10.51
C ARG A 133 18.86 -0.84 11.46
N ASN A 134 19.31 0.35 11.07
CA ASN A 134 20.14 1.19 11.93
C ASN A 134 19.34 2.24 12.70
N ILE A 135 18.04 2.28 12.52
CA ILE A 135 17.13 3.12 13.28
C ILE A 135 15.74 2.44 13.35
N THR A 136 15.02 2.66 14.44
CA THR A 136 13.66 2.18 14.62
C THR A 136 12.65 3.29 14.35
N PHE A 137 11.41 2.89 14.08
CA PHE A 137 10.29 3.83 13.95
C PHE A 137 10.15 4.70 15.20
N ASP A 138 10.25 4.11 16.39
CA ASP A 138 10.11 4.85 17.65
C ASP A 138 11.22 5.88 17.85
N GLU A 139 12.46 5.57 17.47
CA GLU A 139 13.54 6.52 17.51
C GLU A 139 13.31 7.68 16.53
N LEU A 140 12.78 7.40 15.35
CA LEU A 140 12.42 8.43 14.38
C LEU A 140 11.26 9.31 14.90
N VAL A 141 10.26 8.72 15.51
CA VAL A 141 9.16 9.48 16.11
C VAL A 141 9.69 10.42 17.17
N ALA A 142 10.59 9.95 18.05
CA ALA A 142 11.17 10.77 19.10
C ALA A 142 11.92 11.98 18.53
N THR A 143 12.76 11.76 17.53
CA THR A 143 13.55 12.85 16.94
C THR A 143 12.69 13.85 16.16
N TYR A 144 11.68 13.36 15.41
CA TYR A 144 10.76 14.24 14.70
C TYR A 144 9.77 14.97 15.61
N TYR A 145 9.38 14.34 16.71
CA TYR A 145 8.56 15.01 17.73
C TYR A 145 9.30 16.22 18.33
N GLN A 146 10.57 16.01 18.68
CA GLN A 146 11.45 17.06 19.18
C GLN A 146 11.59 18.20 18.18
N GLN A 147 11.82 17.87 16.92
CA GLN A 147 11.93 18.87 15.86
C GLN A 147 10.63 19.64 15.67
N THR A 148 9.50 18.95 15.61
CA THR A 148 8.17 19.56 15.47
C THR A 148 7.89 20.54 16.61
N LYS A 149 8.17 20.14 17.84
CA LYS A 149 7.99 20.98 19.03
C LYS A 149 8.83 22.27 18.91
N GLY A 150 10.08 22.15 18.58
CA GLY A 150 10.96 23.31 18.41
C GLY A 150 10.48 24.26 17.33
N LEU A 151 10.09 23.73 16.18
CA LEU A 151 9.57 24.54 15.07
C LEU A 151 8.30 25.26 15.42
N VAL A 152 7.33 24.58 16.03
CA VAL A 152 6.05 25.18 16.43
C VAL A 152 6.25 26.24 17.52
N GLU A 153 7.05 25.96 18.53
CA GLU A 153 7.38 26.92 19.60
C GLU A 153 8.09 28.15 19.03
N GLY A 154 8.90 27.97 17.99
CA GLY A 154 9.61 29.05 17.30
C GLY A 154 8.72 29.92 16.40
N GLY A 155 7.49 29.51 16.15
CA GLY A 155 6.49 30.34 15.49
C GLY A 155 6.20 30.06 14.02
N VAL A 156 6.54 28.88 13.49
CA VAL A 156 6.20 28.53 12.11
C VAL A 156 4.66 28.51 11.88
N ASP A 157 4.26 28.81 10.67
CA ASP A 157 2.84 28.83 10.26
C ASP A 157 2.34 27.46 9.81
N LEU A 158 3.24 26.63 9.30
CA LEU A 158 2.94 25.30 8.77
C LEU A 158 4.20 24.42 8.86
N LEU A 159 4.00 23.14 8.62
CA LEU A 159 5.08 22.15 8.62
C LEU A 159 5.22 21.55 7.23
N LEU A 160 6.44 21.29 6.79
CA LEU A 160 6.76 20.69 5.50
C LEU A 160 7.65 19.46 5.71
N VAL A 161 7.07 18.28 5.49
CA VAL A 161 7.81 17.03 5.47
C VAL A 161 8.30 16.82 4.04
N GLU A 162 9.60 16.94 3.82
CA GLU A 162 10.14 17.07 2.46
C GLU A 162 11.28 16.08 2.15
N THR A 163 11.59 15.97 0.86
CA THR A 163 12.69 15.16 0.33
C THR A 163 12.57 13.71 0.78
N ILE A 164 11.34 13.21 0.75
CA ILE A 164 11.03 11.87 1.25
C ILE A 164 11.50 10.86 0.23
N PHE A 165 12.53 10.09 0.58
CA PHE A 165 13.02 8.96 -0.20
C PHE A 165 12.78 7.61 0.51
N ASP A 166 12.41 7.64 1.78
CA ASP A 166 11.96 6.48 2.56
C ASP A 166 10.61 6.81 3.19
N THR A 167 9.56 6.19 2.70
CA THR A 167 8.18 6.49 3.14
C THR A 167 7.95 6.13 4.60
N LEU A 168 8.66 5.11 5.13
CA LEU A 168 8.51 4.75 6.55
C LEU A 168 9.05 5.86 7.46
N ASN A 169 10.16 6.49 7.09
CA ASN A 169 10.67 7.68 7.79
C ASN A 169 9.64 8.81 7.77
N ALA A 170 9.01 9.05 6.63
CA ALA A 170 7.96 10.05 6.50
C ALA A 170 6.76 9.74 7.38
N LYS A 171 6.34 8.49 7.44
CA LYS A 171 5.23 8.06 8.30
C LYS A 171 5.56 8.26 9.78
N ALA A 172 6.82 8.04 10.17
CA ALA A 172 7.27 8.35 11.53
C ALA A 172 7.19 9.84 11.83
N ALA A 173 7.58 10.69 10.88
CA ALA A 173 7.46 12.15 11.02
C ALA A 173 5.99 12.56 11.15
N LEU A 174 5.11 12.02 10.31
CA LEU A 174 3.68 12.34 10.35
C LEU A 174 3.02 11.85 11.63
N PHE A 175 3.43 10.69 12.14
CA PHE A 175 2.99 10.18 13.43
C PHE A 175 3.38 11.12 14.56
N ALA A 176 4.65 11.56 14.57
CA ALA A 176 5.18 12.49 15.57
C ALA A 176 4.43 13.83 15.54
N ILE A 177 4.16 14.35 14.35
CA ILE A 177 3.44 15.61 14.17
C ILE A 177 2.02 15.50 14.72
N ASP A 178 1.31 14.42 14.38
CA ASP A 178 -0.06 14.20 14.88
C ASP A 178 -0.10 14.07 16.39
N GLN A 179 0.87 13.35 16.96
CA GLN A 179 1.00 13.20 18.41
C GLN A 179 1.25 14.56 19.08
N TYR A 180 2.14 15.39 18.50
CA TYR A 180 2.41 16.73 19.03
C TYR A 180 1.17 17.63 18.96
N PHE A 181 0.40 17.57 17.88
CA PHE A 181 -0.84 18.34 17.75
C PHE A 181 -1.83 17.97 18.85
N GLU A 182 -1.96 16.68 19.13
CA GLU A 182 -2.81 16.21 20.21
C GLU A 182 -2.32 16.68 21.57
N ASP A 183 -1.01 16.52 21.85
CA ASP A 183 -0.41 16.88 23.14
C ASP A 183 -0.46 18.38 23.41
N SER A 184 -0.23 19.21 22.38
CA SER A 184 -0.15 20.66 22.50
C SER A 184 -1.50 21.37 22.31
N GLY A 185 -2.44 20.72 21.63
CA GLY A 185 -3.69 21.36 21.20
C GLY A 185 -3.51 22.37 20.06
N ASN A 186 -2.32 22.44 19.47
CA ASN A 186 -1.97 23.41 18.42
C ASN A 186 -1.73 22.68 17.10
N LYS A 187 -2.75 22.67 16.23
CA LYS A 187 -2.70 22.00 14.93
C LYS A 187 -2.35 22.97 13.82
N LEU A 188 -1.30 22.66 13.05
CA LEU A 188 -0.86 23.44 11.89
C LEU A 188 -1.12 22.67 10.60
N PRO A 189 -1.23 23.38 9.45
CA PRO A 189 -1.25 22.73 8.15
C PRO A 189 0.05 21.99 7.86
N ILE A 190 -0.05 20.90 7.09
CA ILE A 190 1.11 20.06 6.73
C ILE A 190 1.22 20.02 5.21
N MET A 191 2.43 20.25 4.71
CA MET A 191 2.82 20.01 3.30
C MET A 191 3.66 18.74 3.27
N ILE A 192 3.50 17.93 2.22
CA ILE A 192 4.27 16.69 2.04
C ILE A 192 4.91 16.69 0.66
N SER A 193 6.20 16.38 0.59
CA SER A 193 6.93 16.32 -0.67
C SER A 193 7.87 15.13 -0.75
N GLY A 194 7.67 14.29 -1.76
CA GLY A 194 8.49 13.12 -2.02
C GLY A 194 9.62 13.42 -2.99
N THR A 195 10.57 12.50 -3.07
CA THR A 195 11.69 12.57 -3.98
C THR A 195 11.77 11.31 -4.81
N VAL A 196 11.60 11.47 -6.13
CA VAL A 196 11.81 10.39 -7.10
C VAL A 196 13.30 10.38 -7.45
N THR A 197 13.99 9.29 -7.17
CA THR A 197 15.44 9.23 -7.23
C THR A 197 16.01 8.89 -8.60
N ASP A 198 15.20 8.32 -9.50
CA ASP A 198 15.66 7.91 -10.82
C ASP A 198 14.52 7.86 -11.84
N ALA A 199 14.86 7.47 -13.07
CA ALA A 199 13.93 7.37 -14.19
C ALA A 199 12.87 6.25 -14.03
N SER A 200 13.01 5.37 -13.03
CA SER A 200 11.98 4.35 -12.75
C SER A 200 10.68 4.95 -12.18
N GLY A 201 10.76 6.18 -11.68
CA GLY A 201 9.62 6.87 -11.11
C GLY A 201 9.29 6.45 -9.68
N ARG A 202 10.23 5.81 -9.00
CA ARG A 202 10.04 5.33 -7.63
C ARG A 202 10.89 6.14 -6.65
N VAL A 203 10.40 6.26 -5.42
CA VAL A 203 11.24 6.76 -4.32
C VAL A 203 12.30 5.71 -4.00
N LEU A 204 13.37 6.09 -3.28
CA LEU A 204 14.49 5.17 -3.01
C LEU A 204 14.05 3.88 -2.32
N SER A 205 13.08 3.95 -1.41
CA SER A 205 12.53 2.78 -0.74
C SER A 205 11.64 1.90 -1.64
N GLY A 206 11.46 2.27 -2.90
CA GLY A 206 10.87 1.43 -3.95
C GLY A 206 9.43 1.72 -4.32
N GLN A 207 8.74 2.61 -3.62
CA GLN A 207 7.34 2.90 -3.91
C GLN A 207 7.14 3.72 -5.18
N THR A 208 6.10 3.38 -5.95
CA THR A 208 5.60 4.26 -7.01
C THR A 208 5.02 5.53 -6.40
N VAL A 209 4.85 6.55 -7.21
CA VAL A 209 4.29 7.85 -6.77
C VAL A 209 2.87 7.67 -6.20
N GLU A 210 2.04 6.84 -6.83
CA GLU A 210 0.70 6.57 -6.31
C GLU A 210 0.73 5.78 -5.00
N ALA A 211 1.60 4.78 -4.88
CA ALA A 211 1.78 4.05 -3.61
C ALA A 211 2.25 4.98 -2.50
N PHE A 212 3.17 5.89 -2.80
CA PHE A 212 3.61 6.92 -1.87
C PHE A 212 2.43 7.79 -1.40
N TRP A 213 1.63 8.29 -2.34
CA TRP A 213 0.44 9.08 -2.00
C TRP A 213 -0.53 8.29 -1.12
N ASN A 214 -0.83 7.05 -1.47
CA ASN A 214 -1.71 6.20 -0.65
C ASN A 214 -1.17 6.00 0.77
N SER A 215 0.16 5.99 0.93
CA SER A 215 0.82 5.78 2.23
C SER A 215 0.80 6.99 3.15
N VAL A 216 0.70 8.20 2.62
CA VAL A 216 0.82 9.45 3.40
C VAL A 216 -0.45 10.30 3.43
N ARG A 217 -1.43 10.03 2.57
CA ARG A 217 -2.64 10.86 2.46
C ARG A 217 -3.47 10.95 3.73
N HIS A 218 -3.32 10.00 4.65
CA HIS A 218 -4.01 10.00 5.94
C HIS A 218 -3.68 11.22 6.81
N ALA A 219 -2.54 11.85 6.58
CA ALA A 219 -2.14 13.08 7.28
C ALA A 219 -2.98 14.28 6.84
N LYS A 220 -3.81 14.15 5.81
CA LYS A 220 -4.65 15.23 5.24
C LYS A 220 -3.83 16.49 4.95
N PRO A 221 -2.78 16.37 4.12
CA PRO A 221 -1.91 17.52 3.85
C PRO A 221 -2.66 18.58 3.06
N ILE A 222 -2.21 19.84 3.18
CA ILE A 222 -2.71 20.92 2.32
C ILE A 222 -2.07 20.91 0.94
N THR A 223 -0.91 20.27 0.80
CA THR A 223 -0.28 19.99 -0.49
C THR A 223 0.43 18.64 -0.47
N ILE A 224 0.49 18.03 -1.65
CA ILE A 224 1.36 16.90 -1.94
C ILE A 224 2.21 17.28 -3.14
N GLY A 225 3.41 16.77 -3.26
CA GLY A 225 4.23 17.04 -4.42
C GLY A 225 5.55 16.34 -4.42
N LEU A 226 6.44 16.84 -5.28
CA LEU A 226 7.77 16.28 -5.49
C LEU A 226 8.81 17.41 -5.46
N ASN A 227 9.98 17.08 -4.95
CA ASN A 227 11.12 18.01 -4.95
C ASN A 227 12.44 17.27 -5.15
N CYS A 228 13.47 18.03 -5.46
CA CYS A 228 14.85 17.56 -5.53
C CYS A 228 15.07 16.43 -6.56
N ALA A 229 16.20 15.76 -6.49
CA ALA A 229 16.70 14.62 -7.28
C ALA A 229 16.70 14.81 -8.80
N LEU A 230 15.57 15.05 -9.41
CA LEU A 230 15.41 15.26 -10.85
C LEU A 230 15.13 16.73 -11.15
N GLY A 231 15.62 17.21 -12.29
CA GLY A 231 15.16 18.49 -12.84
C GLY A 231 13.71 18.38 -13.30
N ALA A 232 13.10 19.52 -13.62
CA ALA A 232 11.70 19.59 -14.01
C ALA A 232 11.34 18.65 -15.17
N SER A 233 12.19 18.58 -16.20
CA SER A 233 11.96 17.73 -17.38
C SER A 233 11.77 16.26 -17.01
N LEU A 234 12.64 15.71 -16.16
CA LEU A 234 12.59 14.31 -15.76
C LEU A 234 11.49 14.02 -14.73
N MET A 235 11.11 15.03 -13.97
CA MET A 235 10.05 14.95 -12.97
C MET A 235 8.65 14.99 -13.58
N ARG A 236 8.51 15.55 -14.77
CA ARG A 236 7.21 15.83 -15.40
C ARG A 236 6.22 14.66 -15.43
N PRO A 237 6.61 13.43 -15.86
CA PRO A 237 5.64 12.33 -15.92
C PRO A 237 5.02 12.02 -14.55
N TYR A 238 5.78 12.17 -13.48
CA TYR A 238 5.35 11.86 -12.12
C TYR A 238 4.47 12.96 -11.52
N VAL A 239 4.75 14.21 -11.87
CA VAL A 239 3.88 15.36 -11.54
C VAL A 239 2.54 15.20 -12.26
N ALA A 240 2.56 14.82 -13.53
CA ALA A 240 1.35 14.57 -14.30
C ALA A 240 0.50 13.46 -13.68
N GLU A 241 1.14 12.37 -13.23
CA GLU A 241 0.46 11.27 -12.53
C GLU A 241 -0.22 11.77 -11.26
N LEU A 242 0.50 12.48 -10.39
CA LEU A 242 -0.06 13.05 -9.16
C LEU A 242 -1.25 13.98 -9.47
N SER A 243 -1.16 14.79 -10.53
CA SER A 243 -2.20 15.74 -10.88
C SER A 243 -3.54 15.08 -11.18
N LYS A 244 -3.53 13.83 -11.63
CA LYS A 244 -4.74 13.06 -11.96
C LYS A 244 -5.39 12.39 -10.75
N ILE A 245 -4.60 12.03 -9.74
CA ILE A 245 -5.06 11.18 -8.64
C ILE A 245 -5.22 11.89 -7.31
N CYS A 246 -4.61 13.08 -7.13
CA CYS A 246 -4.62 13.78 -5.86
C CYS A 246 -5.78 14.77 -5.76
N ASP A 247 -6.47 14.73 -4.63
CA ASP A 247 -7.59 15.60 -4.27
C ASP A 247 -7.17 16.77 -3.38
N VAL A 248 -5.86 17.07 -3.37
CA VAL A 248 -5.28 18.22 -2.67
C VAL A 248 -4.39 19.01 -3.62
N PRO A 249 -4.08 20.29 -3.32
CA PRO A 249 -3.14 21.07 -4.11
C PRO A 249 -1.79 20.38 -4.30
N ILE A 250 -1.15 20.63 -5.45
CA ILE A 250 0.15 20.07 -5.79
C ILE A 250 1.23 21.14 -5.70
N CYS A 251 2.32 20.82 -4.98
CA CYS A 251 3.51 21.65 -4.82
C CYS A 251 4.70 20.96 -5.46
N VAL A 252 5.40 21.66 -6.36
CA VAL A 252 6.59 21.12 -7.05
C VAL A 252 7.74 22.10 -6.91
N TYR A 253 8.90 21.63 -6.45
CA TYR A 253 10.12 22.44 -6.38
C TYR A 253 11.35 21.60 -6.81
N PRO A 254 11.60 21.56 -8.13
CA PRO A 254 12.66 20.73 -8.68
C PRO A 254 14.05 21.36 -8.50
N ASN A 255 15.10 20.54 -8.70
CA ASN A 255 16.44 21.05 -8.86
C ASN A 255 16.54 21.91 -10.13
N ALA A 256 17.54 22.79 -10.20
CA ALA A 256 17.85 23.55 -11.41
C ALA A 256 18.53 22.65 -12.46
N GLY A 257 17.85 21.61 -12.88
CA GLY A 257 18.35 20.60 -13.81
C GLY A 257 19.23 19.56 -13.15
N LEU A 258 20.26 19.14 -13.86
CA LEU A 258 21.21 18.13 -13.42
C LEU A 258 22.48 18.76 -12.82
N PRO A 259 23.19 18.06 -11.93
CA PRO A 259 24.45 18.55 -11.40
C PRO A 259 25.46 18.88 -12.50
N ASN A 260 26.08 20.06 -12.38
CA ASN A 260 27.10 20.53 -13.29
C ASN A 260 28.18 21.27 -12.47
N PRO A 261 29.32 20.62 -12.14
CA PRO A 261 30.36 21.24 -11.34
C PRO A 261 30.98 22.50 -11.95
N MET A 262 30.79 22.68 -13.26
CA MET A 262 31.35 23.83 -14.01
C MET A 262 30.47 25.09 -13.91
N SER A 263 29.24 24.96 -13.41
CA SER A 263 28.36 26.11 -13.22
C SER A 263 28.54 26.75 -11.85
N ASP A 264 28.16 28.02 -11.72
CA ASP A 264 28.26 28.79 -10.46
C ASP A 264 27.34 28.23 -9.36
N THR A 265 26.23 27.60 -9.74
CA THR A 265 25.25 27.04 -8.80
C THR A 265 25.49 25.55 -8.53
N GLY A 266 26.37 24.89 -9.31
CA GLY A 266 26.56 23.46 -9.30
C GLY A 266 25.50 22.69 -10.12
N PHE A 267 24.61 23.38 -10.83
CA PHE A 267 23.54 22.81 -11.63
C PHE A 267 23.47 23.49 -13.02
N ASP A 268 22.83 22.83 -13.99
CA ASP A 268 22.95 23.23 -15.39
C ASP A 268 21.84 24.18 -15.88
N GLU A 269 20.73 24.38 -15.15
CA GLU A 269 19.65 25.25 -15.61
C GLU A 269 19.79 26.69 -15.12
N THR A 270 19.57 27.61 -16.06
CA THR A 270 19.45 29.03 -15.76
C THR A 270 18.06 29.35 -15.23
N PRO A 271 17.84 30.54 -14.63
CA PRO A 271 16.48 30.98 -14.23
C PRO A 271 15.47 30.91 -15.38
N GLU A 272 15.86 31.24 -16.59
CA GLU A 272 15.01 31.22 -17.76
C GLU A 272 14.57 29.82 -18.13
N ILE A 273 15.49 28.86 -18.08
CA ILE A 273 15.19 27.44 -18.40
C ILE A 273 14.26 26.84 -17.35
N THR A 274 14.60 26.98 -16.07
CA THR A 274 13.80 26.44 -14.96
C THR A 274 12.39 27.04 -14.97
N SER A 275 12.28 28.37 -15.09
CA SER A 275 10.98 29.05 -15.09
C SER A 275 10.11 28.63 -16.27
N SER A 276 10.72 28.42 -17.44
CA SER A 276 10.03 27.97 -18.65
C SER A 276 9.42 26.59 -18.47
N LEU A 277 10.19 25.66 -17.85
CA LEU A 277 9.72 24.30 -17.58
C LEU A 277 8.60 24.27 -16.54
N VAL A 278 8.72 25.06 -15.49
CA VAL A 278 7.68 25.17 -14.44
C VAL A 278 6.42 25.82 -15.01
N LYS A 279 6.57 26.82 -15.90
CA LYS A 279 5.43 27.45 -16.58
C LYS A 279 4.66 26.42 -17.43
N GLU A 280 5.37 25.52 -18.11
CA GLU A 280 4.74 24.44 -18.89
C GLU A 280 3.92 23.54 -17.99
N PHE A 281 4.39 23.23 -16.78
CA PHE A 281 3.60 22.47 -15.80
C PHE A 281 2.29 23.19 -15.44
N ALA A 282 2.36 24.50 -15.23
CA ALA A 282 1.19 25.30 -14.93
C ALA A 282 0.20 25.34 -16.11
N GLN A 283 0.72 25.49 -17.34
CA GLN A 283 -0.10 25.47 -18.55
C GLN A 283 -0.79 24.13 -18.77
N ALA A 284 -0.13 23.03 -18.37
CA ALA A 284 -0.70 21.68 -18.42
C ALA A 284 -1.73 21.42 -17.30
N GLY A 285 -1.87 22.34 -16.35
CA GLY A 285 -2.82 22.19 -15.24
C GLY A 285 -2.32 21.30 -14.10
N PHE A 286 -1.01 21.26 -13.85
CA PHE A 286 -0.40 20.38 -12.86
C PHE A 286 -0.13 21.01 -11.50
N LEU A 287 -0.10 22.35 -11.41
CA LEU A 287 0.46 23.06 -10.25
C LEU A 287 -0.53 23.90 -9.48
N ASN A 288 -0.30 23.97 -8.16
CA ASN A 288 -0.90 24.97 -7.27
C ASN A 288 0.18 25.79 -6.57
N VAL A 289 1.33 25.17 -6.24
CA VAL A 289 2.47 25.81 -5.60
C VAL A 289 3.74 25.40 -6.34
N ALA A 290 4.65 26.31 -6.57
CA ALA A 290 5.92 26.02 -7.22
C ALA A 290 7.06 26.78 -6.54
N GLY A 291 8.24 26.18 -6.55
CA GLY A 291 9.46 26.74 -6.04
C GLY A 291 10.66 26.04 -6.65
N GLY A 292 11.77 26.04 -5.94
CA GLY A 292 12.99 25.38 -6.38
C GLY A 292 13.72 24.65 -5.26
N CYS A 293 14.51 23.67 -5.62
CA CYS A 293 15.38 22.93 -4.72
C CYS A 293 16.85 23.19 -5.09
N CYS A 294 17.72 22.19 -5.04
CA CYS A 294 19.15 22.36 -5.26
C CYS A 294 19.48 23.15 -6.54
N GLY A 295 20.41 24.07 -6.46
CA GLY A 295 20.86 24.89 -7.58
C GLY A 295 19.98 26.08 -7.89
N THR A 296 18.81 26.22 -7.26
CA THR A 296 17.95 27.39 -7.45
C THR A 296 18.35 28.53 -6.52
N THR A 297 18.26 29.74 -7.05
CA THR A 297 18.67 30.99 -6.40
C THR A 297 17.50 31.97 -6.34
N PRO A 298 17.63 33.11 -5.67
CA PRO A 298 16.60 34.14 -5.75
C PRO A 298 16.24 34.55 -7.19
N ASP A 299 17.19 34.55 -8.11
CA ASP A 299 16.93 34.84 -9.53
C ASP A 299 16.03 33.76 -10.17
N HIS A 300 16.24 32.50 -9.84
CA HIS A 300 15.37 31.41 -10.28
C HIS A 300 13.93 31.60 -9.75
N ILE A 301 13.81 31.94 -8.49
CA ILE A 301 12.50 32.12 -7.84
C ILE A 301 11.78 33.36 -8.42
N ALA A 302 12.50 34.46 -8.67
CA ALA A 302 11.95 35.63 -9.31
C ALA A 302 11.43 35.31 -10.72
N ALA A 303 12.17 34.52 -11.49
CA ALA A 303 11.78 34.08 -12.82
C ALA A 303 10.54 33.17 -12.79
N ILE A 304 10.48 32.25 -11.82
CA ILE A 304 9.32 31.37 -11.62
C ILE A 304 8.08 32.21 -11.24
N ALA A 305 8.21 33.13 -10.29
CA ALA A 305 7.12 33.99 -9.85
C ALA A 305 6.54 34.80 -11.04
N LYS A 306 7.41 35.35 -11.85
CA LYS A 306 7.01 36.13 -13.05
C LYS A 306 6.33 35.21 -14.08
N ALA A 307 6.88 34.02 -14.33
CA ALA A 307 6.34 33.08 -15.30
C ALA A 307 4.94 32.61 -14.94
N LEU A 308 4.65 32.45 -13.63
CA LEU A 308 3.36 31.96 -13.12
C LEU A 308 2.33 33.07 -12.84
N GLU A 309 2.68 34.35 -12.99
CA GLU A 309 1.87 35.48 -12.58
C GLU A 309 0.44 35.46 -13.14
N ASN A 310 0.29 35.05 -14.40
CA ASN A 310 -0.99 35.00 -15.10
C ASN A 310 -1.49 33.56 -15.36
N GLN A 311 -0.90 32.60 -14.72
CA GLN A 311 -1.28 31.20 -14.88
C GLN A 311 -2.39 30.83 -13.89
N LYS A 312 -3.36 30.04 -14.35
CA LYS A 312 -4.42 29.53 -13.48
C LYS A 312 -3.88 28.39 -12.65
N PRO A 313 -4.21 28.34 -11.34
CA PRO A 313 -3.86 27.18 -10.54
C PRO A 313 -4.60 25.94 -11.03
N ARG A 314 -4.02 24.78 -10.76
CA ARG A 314 -4.64 23.49 -11.07
C ARG A 314 -6.02 23.41 -10.41
N THR A 315 -7.00 22.95 -11.18
CA THR A 315 -8.31 22.60 -10.64
C THR A 315 -8.17 21.30 -9.84
N ILE A 316 -8.53 21.35 -8.56
CA ILE A 316 -8.41 20.19 -7.68
C ILE A 316 -9.56 19.23 -7.98
N PRO A 317 -9.28 17.98 -8.43
CA PRO A 317 -10.35 17.05 -8.74
C PRO A 317 -11.03 16.53 -7.47
N THR A 318 -12.32 16.23 -7.59
CA THR A 318 -13.02 15.46 -6.58
C THR A 318 -12.80 14.00 -6.89
N VAL A 319 -12.26 13.24 -5.93
CA VAL A 319 -12.03 11.80 -6.08
C VAL A 319 -13.01 11.03 -5.20
N GLU A 320 -13.44 9.87 -5.71
CA GLU A 320 -14.34 9.00 -4.96
C GLU A 320 -13.63 8.37 -3.75
N PRO A 321 -14.35 8.20 -2.62
CA PRO A 321 -13.80 7.45 -1.50
C PRO A 321 -13.51 6.01 -1.91
N LYS A 322 -12.26 5.58 -1.66
CA LYS A 322 -11.81 4.20 -1.91
C LYS A 322 -10.94 3.76 -0.76
N CYS A 323 -10.89 2.46 -0.52
CA CYS A 323 -9.87 1.89 0.34
C CYS A 323 -8.56 1.83 -0.47
N ARG A 324 -7.68 2.80 -0.25
CA ARG A 324 -6.43 2.96 -1.03
C ARG A 324 -5.26 2.42 -0.24
N LEU A 325 -4.93 1.17 -0.52
CA LEU A 325 -3.81 0.47 0.11
C LEU A 325 -2.53 0.60 -0.72
N SER A 326 -1.41 0.24 -0.13
CA SER A 326 -0.14 0.18 -0.86
C SER A 326 0.87 -0.77 -0.22
N GLY A 327 1.58 -1.50 -1.10
CA GLY A 327 2.92 -1.99 -0.85
C GLY A 327 3.85 -1.05 -1.58
N LEU A 328 4.75 -1.57 -2.43
CA LEU A 328 5.50 -0.74 -3.37
C LEU A 328 4.60 -0.22 -4.50
N GLU A 329 3.50 -0.89 -4.76
CA GLU A 329 2.50 -0.53 -5.76
C GLU A 329 1.16 -0.26 -5.06
N PRO A 330 0.27 0.56 -5.67
CA PRO A 330 -1.03 0.84 -5.08
C PRO A 330 -2.01 -0.31 -5.27
N LEU A 331 -2.95 -0.43 -4.34
CA LEU A 331 -4.13 -1.29 -4.46
C LEU A 331 -5.34 -0.50 -4.00
N ASN A 332 -6.16 -0.04 -4.93
CA ASN A 332 -7.35 0.78 -4.65
C ASN A 332 -8.60 -0.09 -4.76
N ILE A 333 -9.39 -0.10 -3.70
CA ILE A 333 -10.59 -0.95 -3.59
C ILE A 333 -11.83 -0.08 -3.46
N ASP A 334 -12.74 -0.22 -4.41
CA ASP A 334 -14.05 0.46 -4.40
C ASP A 334 -15.18 -0.56 -4.63
N ASP A 335 -16.41 -0.06 -4.78
CA ASP A 335 -17.58 -0.90 -4.97
C ASP A 335 -17.60 -1.63 -6.32
N ASN A 336 -16.81 -1.16 -7.29
CA ASN A 336 -16.69 -1.75 -8.61
C ASN A 336 -15.47 -2.68 -8.74
N SER A 337 -14.65 -2.79 -7.68
CA SER A 337 -13.49 -3.67 -7.69
C SER A 337 -13.93 -5.12 -7.66
N LEU A 338 -13.21 -5.96 -8.40
CA LEU A 338 -13.40 -7.39 -8.33
C LEU A 338 -12.86 -7.91 -7.00
N PHE A 339 -13.31 -9.10 -6.61
CA PHE A 339 -12.94 -9.72 -5.33
C PHE A 339 -11.43 -9.76 -5.12
N ILE A 340 -10.99 -9.33 -3.94
CA ILE A 340 -9.58 -9.27 -3.55
C ILE A 340 -9.22 -10.55 -2.79
N ASN A 341 -8.22 -11.26 -3.31
CA ASN A 341 -7.69 -12.44 -2.63
C ASN A 341 -6.57 -12.05 -1.66
N VAL A 342 -6.75 -12.41 -0.40
CA VAL A 342 -5.74 -12.26 0.65
C VAL A 342 -5.08 -13.62 0.85
N GLY A 343 -3.75 -13.68 0.64
CA GLY A 343 -2.99 -14.92 0.82
C GLY A 343 -2.90 -15.31 2.29
N GLU A 344 -3.28 -16.55 2.63
CA GLU A 344 -3.39 -17.02 4.01
C GLU A 344 -2.23 -17.90 4.51
N ARG A 345 -1.24 -18.20 3.66
CA ARG A 345 -0.24 -19.23 3.96
C ARG A 345 0.91 -18.76 4.83
N THR A 346 1.14 -17.46 4.95
CA THR A 346 2.14 -16.86 5.86
C THR A 346 1.55 -16.60 7.24
N ASN A 347 0.93 -17.64 7.77
CA ASN A 347 0.20 -17.60 9.04
C ASN A 347 0.55 -18.86 9.84
N VAL A 348 1.22 -18.67 10.98
CA VAL A 348 1.68 -19.80 11.84
C VAL A 348 0.52 -20.57 12.47
N THR A 349 -0.63 -19.93 12.64
CA THR A 349 -1.82 -20.59 13.19
C THR A 349 -2.50 -21.45 12.13
N GLY A 350 -2.58 -20.98 10.90
CA GLY A 350 -3.28 -21.66 9.81
C GLY A 350 -2.42 -22.62 8.99
N SER A 351 -1.09 -22.54 9.09
CA SER A 351 -0.16 -23.38 8.32
C SER A 351 0.91 -23.97 9.23
N LYS A 352 0.85 -25.29 9.43
CA LYS A 352 1.84 -26.03 10.21
C LYS A 352 3.23 -25.95 9.56
N ALA A 353 3.30 -25.98 8.23
CA ALA A 353 4.55 -25.88 7.50
C ALA A 353 5.22 -24.51 7.73
N PHE A 354 4.46 -23.44 7.64
CA PHE A 354 4.96 -22.08 7.90
C PHE A 354 5.39 -21.91 9.36
N ALA A 355 4.57 -22.43 10.31
CA ALA A 355 4.92 -22.38 11.73
C ALA A 355 6.26 -23.07 12.01
N ARG A 356 6.50 -24.21 11.40
CA ARG A 356 7.77 -24.95 11.53
C ARG A 356 8.95 -24.16 10.98
N MET A 357 8.78 -23.51 9.82
CA MET A 357 9.83 -22.66 9.23
C MET A 357 10.21 -21.52 10.18
N ILE A 358 9.24 -20.85 10.76
CA ILE A 358 9.48 -19.71 11.66
C ILE A 358 10.11 -20.18 12.99
N LEU A 359 9.59 -21.26 13.58
CA LEU A 359 10.14 -21.83 14.82
C LEU A 359 11.60 -22.28 14.67
N ASN A 360 11.97 -22.77 13.49
CA ASN A 360 13.33 -23.22 13.18
C ASN A 360 14.19 -22.11 12.54
N GLU A 361 13.71 -20.88 12.52
CA GLU A 361 14.40 -19.72 11.94
C GLU A 361 14.79 -19.90 10.47
N GLN A 362 13.98 -20.65 9.71
CA GLN A 362 14.14 -20.86 8.27
C GLN A 362 13.45 -19.76 7.49
N TYR A 363 13.94 -18.53 7.64
CA TYR A 363 13.30 -17.34 7.07
C TYR A 363 13.36 -17.29 5.54
N ASP A 364 14.41 -17.83 4.92
CA ASP A 364 14.49 -17.88 3.45
C ASP A 364 13.37 -18.71 2.86
N GLU A 365 13.08 -19.85 3.49
CA GLU A 365 11.98 -20.72 3.08
C GLU A 365 10.62 -20.06 3.35
N ALA A 366 10.50 -19.38 4.48
CA ALA A 366 9.29 -18.63 4.83
C ALA A 366 9.02 -17.50 3.82
N LEU A 367 10.05 -16.78 3.39
CA LEU A 367 9.94 -15.77 2.34
C LEU A 367 9.49 -16.36 1.00
N SER A 368 9.93 -17.58 0.69
CA SER A 368 9.49 -18.30 -0.51
C SER A 368 7.98 -18.56 -0.49
N VAL A 369 7.41 -18.85 0.67
CA VAL A 369 5.95 -19.01 0.83
C VAL A 369 5.23 -17.70 0.52
N ALA A 370 5.72 -16.59 1.05
CA ALA A 370 5.16 -15.27 0.75
C ALA A 370 5.26 -14.95 -0.74
N ARG A 371 6.41 -15.20 -1.35
CA ARG A 371 6.65 -14.96 -2.79
C ARG A 371 5.71 -15.77 -3.67
N GLN A 372 5.53 -17.05 -3.35
CA GLN A 372 4.62 -17.93 -4.10
C GLN A 372 3.19 -17.42 -4.09
N GLN A 373 2.72 -16.90 -2.96
CA GLN A 373 1.37 -16.34 -2.89
C GLN A 373 1.19 -15.15 -3.83
N VAL A 374 2.15 -14.24 -3.85
CA VAL A 374 2.11 -13.07 -4.73
C VAL A 374 2.19 -13.49 -6.20
N GLU A 375 3.09 -14.40 -6.54
CA GLU A 375 3.22 -14.94 -7.89
C GLU A 375 1.96 -15.64 -8.36
N ASN A 376 1.21 -16.25 -7.43
CA ASN A 376 -0.04 -16.93 -7.73
C ASN A 376 -1.27 -16.04 -7.68
N GLY A 377 -1.08 -14.72 -7.58
CA GLY A 377 -2.15 -13.75 -7.71
C GLY A 377 -2.75 -13.21 -6.41
N ALA A 378 -2.15 -13.48 -5.26
CA ALA A 378 -2.57 -12.82 -4.03
C ALA A 378 -2.32 -11.31 -4.14
N GLN A 379 -3.31 -10.53 -3.79
CA GLN A 379 -3.26 -9.07 -3.90
C GLN A 379 -2.91 -8.41 -2.58
N ILE A 380 -3.05 -9.14 -1.48
CA ILE A 380 -2.64 -8.77 -0.12
C ILE A 380 -2.06 -10.05 0.50
N VAL A 381 -1.07 -9.91 1.36
CA VAL A 381 -0.47 -11.04 2.08
C VAL A 381 -0.74 -10.88 3.57
N ASP A 382 -1.46 -11.83 4.16
CA ASP A 382 -1.70 -11.89 5.61
C ASP A 382 -0.48 -12.50 6.31
N VAL A 383 0.03 -11.83 7.34
CA VAL A 383 1.16 -12.30 8.15
C VAL A 383 0.73 -12.42 9.60
N ASN A 384 0.77 -13.64 10.13
CA ASN A 384 0.44 -13.95 11.51
C ASN A 384 1.56 -14.76 12.15
N MET A 385 2.02 -14.34 13.31
CA MET A 385 3.10 -14.96 14.08
C MET A 385 2.62 -15.41 15.47
N ASP A 386 1.32 -15.63 15.66
CA ASP A 386 0.73 -16.02 16.95
C ASP A 386 0.96 -17.51 17.21
N GLU A 387 2.09 -17.83 17.82
CA GLU A 387 2.48 -19.18 18.23
C GLU A 387 3.01 -19.12 19.67
N ALA A 388 2.50 -20.00 20.53
CA ALA A 388 2.84 -19.99 21.96
C ALA A 388 4.34 -20.14 22.26
N MET A 389 5.07 -20.87 21.42
CA MET A 389 6.50 -21.12 21.58
C MET A 389 7.38 -20.04 20.93
N LEU A 390 6.80 -19.00 20.41
CA LEU A 390 7.47 -17.96 19.63
C LEU A 390 7.36 -16.61 20.33
N ASP A 391 8.44 -15.78 20.27
CA ASP A 391 8.31 -14.37 20.53
C ASP A 391 7.64 -13.74 19.29
N SER A 392 6.32 -13.65 19.33
CA SER A 392 5.50 -13.23 18.19
C SER A 392 5.84 -11.81 17.71
N LYS A 393 6.11 -10.90 18.64
CA LYS A 393 6.49 -9.53 18.32
C LYS A 393 7.82 -9.49 17.56
N ALA A 394 8.84 -10.17 18.07
CA ALA A 394 10.15 -10.22 17.43
C ALA A 394 10.09 -10.92 16.06
N ALA A 395 9.32 -11.99 15.95
CA ALA A 395 9.14 -12.72 14.68
C ALA A 395 8.42 -11.87 13.63
N MET A 396 7.38 -11.14 14.04
CA MET A 396 6.65 -10.23 13.14
C MET A 396 7.59 -9.16 12.59
N VAL A 397 8.34 -8.49 13.45
CA VAL A 397 9.29 -7.44 13.06
C VAL A 397 10.35 -8.00 12.09
N LYS A 398 10.95 -9.13 12.43
CA LYS A 398 11.98 -9.74 11.60
C LYS A 398 11.46 -10.13 10.22
N PHE A 399 10.30 -10.79 10.17
CA PHE A 399 9.72 -11.25 8.91
C PHE A 399 9.32 -10.08 8.01
N LEU A 400 8.67 -9.05 8.57
CA LEU A 400 8.27 -7.87 7.81
C LEU A 400 9.48 -7.08 7.30
N ASN A 401 10.54 -6.97 8.08
CA ASN A 401 11.78 -6.33 7.63
C ASN A 401 12.44 -7.11 6.48
N LEU A 402 12.42 -8.43 6.54
CA LEU A 402 12.93 -9.27 5.45
C LEU A 402 12.06 -9.16 4.19
N MET A 403 10.74 -9.15 4.34
CA MET A 403 9.81 -8.94 3.21
C MET A 403 10.05 -7.61 2.52
N ALA A 404 10.36 -6.56 3.28
CA ALA A 404 10.60 -5.22 2.74
C ALA A 404 11.77 -5.17 1.77
N SER A 405 12.75 -6.08 1.90
CA SER A 405 13.90 -6.17 1.00
C SER A 405 13.66 -7.01 -0.24
N GLU A 406 12.45 -7.60 -0.37
CA GLU A 406 12.06 -8.47 -1.49
C GLU A 406 10.98 -7.79 -2.34
N PRO A 407 11.34 -7.07 -3.42
CA PRO A 407 10.34 -6.35 -4.24
C PRO A 407 9.23 -7.24 -4.79
N ASP A 408 9.53 -8.50 -5.11
CA ASP A 408 8.53 -9.46 -5.61
C ASP A 408 7.44 -9.78 -4.59
N ILE A 409 7.72 -9.58 -3.30
CA ILE A 409 6.76 -9.79 -2.22
C ILE A 409 6.15 -8.46 -1.80
N SER A 410 7.00 -7.46 -1.56
CA SER A 410 6.56 -6.18 -0.98
C SER A 410 5.83 -5.27 -1.96
N ARG A 411 5.71 -5.64 -3.23
CA ARG A 411 4.89 -4.89 -4.18
C ARG A 411 3.41 -4.85 -3.79
N VAL A 412 2.93 -5.84 -3.03
CA VAL A 412 1.54 -5.89 -2.54
C VAL A 412 1.45 -5.41 -1.09
N PRO A 413 0.27 -4.89 -0.66
CA PRO A 413 0.06 -4.53 0.74
C PRO A 413 0.13 -5.74 1.66
N VAL A 414 0.47 -5.49 2.92
CA VAL A 414 0.53 -6.50 3.98
C VAL A 414 -0.71 -6.36 4.88
N MET A 415 -1.28 -7.49 5.29
CA MET A 415 -2.27 -7.56 6.36
C MET A 415 -1.54 -8.04 7.61
N ILE A 416 -1.46 -7.16 8.60
CA ILE A 416 -0.79 -7.46 9.86
C ILE A 416 -1.82 -8.09 10.79
N ASP A 417 -1.63 -9.36 11.10
CA ASP A 417 -2.63 -10.21 11.74
C ASP A 417 -2.10 -10.74 13.08
N SER A 418 -2.75 -10.39 14.16
CA SER A 418 -2.47 -10.92 15.49
C SER A 418 -3.66 -10.72 16.42
N SER A 419 -3.77 -11.60 17.41
CA SER A 419 -4.71 -11.45 18.51
C SER A 419 -4.23 -10.46 19.59
N LYS A 420 -2.96 -10.03 19.48
CA LYS A 420 -2.32 -9.13 20.45
C LYS A 420 -2.02 -7.79 19.82
N TRP A 421 -2.53 -6.73 20.41
CA TRP A 421 -2.31 -5.38 19.89
C TRP A 421 -0.83 -5.00 19.81
N GLU A 422 -0.03 -5.36 20.81
CA GLU A 422 1.41 -5.06 20.79
C GLU A 422 2.16 -5.67 19.61
N VAL A 423 1.71 -6.81 19.10
CA VAL A 423 2.27 -7.44 17.90
C VAL A 423 1.85 -6.67 16.65
N ILE A 424 0.57 -6.29 16.57
CA ILE A 424 0.04 -5.48 15.46
C ILE A 424 0.79 -4.15 15.39
N GLU A 425 0.93 -3.46 16.53
CA GLU A 425 1.61 -2.16 16.56
C GLU A 425 3.08 -2.29 16.16
N ALA A 426 3.78 -3.32 16.63
CA ALA A 426 5.15 -3.57 16.22
C ALA A 426 5.26 -3.79 14.70
N GLY A 427 4.30 -4.50 14.11
CA GLY A 427 4.25 -4.71 12.66
C GLY A 427 3.98 -3.42 11.89
N LEU A 428 3.10 -2.57 12.36
CA LEU A 428 2.81 -1.28 11.75
C LEU A 428 4.05 -0.38 11.65
N LYS A 429 4.95 -0.51 12.60
CA LYS A 429 6.22 0.25 12.63
C LYS A 429 7.25 -0.26 11.63
N CYS A 430 6.98 -1.35 10.93
CA CYS A 430 7.90 -1.97 9.96
C CYS A 430 7.52 -1.75 8.50
N VAL A 431 6.29 -1.31 8.22
CA VAL A 431 5.77 -1.24 6.84
C VAL A 431 5.61 0.19 6.37
N GLN A 432 6.24 0.49 5.24
CA GLN A 432 6.17 1.82 4.65
C GLN A 432 4.85 2.10 3.94
N GLY A 433 4.20 1.07 3.42
CA GLY A 433 2.94 1.19 2.70
C GLY A 433 1.74 1.29 3.63
N LYS A 434 0.57 1.54 3.03
CA LYS A 434 -0.69 1.51 3.75
C LYS A 434 -1.15 0.06 3.92
N ALA A 435 -0.96 -0.46 5.11
CA ALA A 435 -1.30 -1.83 5.49
C ALA A 435 -2.75 -1.96 5.98
N VAL A 436 -3.18 -3.21 6.16
CA VAL A 436 -4.45 -3.53 6.81
C VAL A 436 -4.16 -4.18 8.16
N VAL A 437 -4.82 -3.71 9.19
CA VAL A 437 -4.75 -4.31 10.54
C VAL A 437 -5.84 -5.37 10.66
N ASN A 438 -5.47 -6.57 11.04
CA ASN A 438 -6.41 -7.68 11.30
C ASN A 438 -6.20 -8.19 12.73
N SER A 439 -6.98 -7.82 13.65
CA SER A 439 -8.17 -6.98 13.62
C SER A 439 -8.30 -6.17 14.91
N ILE A 440 -9.24 -5.24 14.92
CA ILE A 440 -9.68 -4.58 16.16
C ILE A 440 -11.15 -4.93 16.41
N SER A 441 -11.58 -4.84 17.66
CA SER A 441 -12.97 -5.13 18.04
C SER A 441 -13.33 -4.49 19.36
N MET A 442 -14.62 -4.57 19.73
CA MET A 442 -15.12 -4.11 21.01
C MET A 442 -15.04 -5.20 22.11
N LYS A 443 -14.27 -6.27 21.85
CA LYS A 443 -14.08 -7.37 22.81
C LYS A 443 -13.64 -6.88 24.19
N GLU A 444 -12.70 -5.96 24.24
CA GLU A 444 -12.13 -5.39 25.47
C GLU A 444 -12.85 -4.08 25.89
N GLY A 445 -14.00 -3.80 25.30
CA GLY A 445 -14.76 -2.58 25.56
C GLY A 445 -14.52 -1.48 24.55
N VAL A 446 -15.36 -0.44 24.61
CA VAL A 446 -15.37 0.66 23.64
C VAL A 446 -14.12 1.54 23.75
N GLU A 447 -13.63 1.80 24.98
CA GLU A 447 -12.47 2.69 25.15
C GLU A 447 -11.18 2.11 24.53
N GLU A 448 -10.93 0.82 24.73
CA GLU A 448 -9.79 0.14 24.11
C GLU A 448 -9.96 0.09 22.58
N PHE A 449 -11.16 -0.16 22.10
CA PHE A 449 -11.48 -0.14 20.67
C PHE A 449 -11.16 1.22 20.04
N LYS A 450 -11.59 2.31 20.68
CA LYS A 450 -11.29 3.67 20.22
C LYS A 450 -9.80 3.98 20.23
N ARG A 451 -9.10 3.55 21.28
CA ARG A 451 -7.65 3.74 21.41
C ARG A 451 -6.90 3.08 20.27
N GLN A 452 -7.22 1.81 19.99
CA GLN A 452 -6.60 1.06 18.90
C GLN A 452 -6.93 1.66 17.53
N ALA A 453 -8.19 2.05 17.32
CA ALA A 453 -8.62 2.69 16.07
C ALA A 453 -7.91 4.02 15.83
N LYS A 454 -7.76 4.83 16.86
CA LYS A 454 -7.06 6.11 16.80
C LYS A 454 -5.59 5.93 16.42
N LEU A 455 -4.94 4.91 16.98
CA LEU A 455 -3.56 4.57 16.63
C LEU A 455 -3.46 4.07 15.18
N CYS A 456 -4.35 3.19 14.75
CA CYS A 456 -4.39 2.74 13.36
C CYS A 456 -4.52 3.90 12.38
N LYS A 457 -5.37 4.88 12.71
CA LYS A 457 -5.52 6.10 11.93
C LYS A 457 -4.22 6.90 11.87
N ARG A 458 -3.52 7.04 12.99
CA ARG A 458 -2.24 7.75 13.07
C ARG A 458 -1.14 7.05 12.28
N TYR A 459 -1.13 5.72 12.27
CA TYR A 459 -0.22 4.94 11.42
C TYR A 459 -0.62 4.96 9.94
N GLY A 460 -1.83 5.38 9.63
CA GLY A 460 -2.33 5.42 8.26
C GLY A 460 -2.80 4.08 7.73
N ALA A 461 -3.20 3.15 8.60
CA ALA A 461 -3.66 1.82 8.21
C ALA A 461 -5.17 1.75 8.01
N ALA A 462 -5.63 0.86 7.12
CA ALA A 462 -7.01 0.40 7.10
C ALA A 462 -7.18 -0.66 8.20
N VAL A 463 -8.41 -0.90 8.64
CA VAL A 463 -8.68 -1.83 9.74
C VAL A 463 -9.73 -2.85 9.36
N ILE A 464 -9.47 -4.10 9.73
CA ILE A 464 -10.52 -5.10 9.84
C ILE A 464 -11.14 -4.96 11.21
N VAL A 465 -12.45 -4.81 11.24
CA VAL A 465 -13.25 -4.73 12.46
C VAL A 465 -14.04 -6.02 12.58
N MET A 466 -13.64 -6.85 13.55
CA MET A 466 -14.34 -8.11 13.80
C MET A 466 -15.65 -7.84 14.54
N ALA A 467 -16.69 -8.54 14.16
CA ALA A 467 -17.98 -8.47 14.85
C ALA A 467 -17.91 -9.22 16.21
N PHE A 468 -17.33 -8.54 17.17
CA PHE A 468 -17.03 -9.06 18.50
C PHE A 468 -17.21 -7.93 19.50
N ASP A 469 -18.06 -8.13 20.51
CA ASP A 469 -18.27 -7.15 21.57
C ASP A 469 -18.00 -7.76 22.95
N GLU A 470 -18.38 -7.03 24.00
CA GLU A 470 -18.18 -7.44 25.39
C GLU A 470 -18.87 -8.77 25.73
N LYS A 471 -19.94 -9.11 24.99
CA LYS A 471 -20.72 -10.34 25.19
C LYS A 471 -20.17 -11.53 24.38
N GLY A 472 -19.28 -11.28 23.43
CA GLY A 472 -18.67 -12.31 22.63
C GLY A 472 -18.77 -12.06 21.13
N GLN A 473 -18.34 -13.06 20.39
CA GLN A 473 -18.29 -13.06 18.94
C GLN A 473 -19.69 -13.26 18.35
N ALA A 474 -20.02 -12.47 17.32
CA ALA A 474 -21.32 -12.57 16.66
C ALA A 474 -21.43 -13.82 15.82
N ASP A 475 -22.44 -14.63 16.06
CA ASP A 475 -22.74 -15.85 15.32
C ASP A 475 -24.01 -15.73 14.47
N THR A 476 -25.02 -14.99 14.93
CA THR A 476 -26.29 -14.80 14.22
C THR A 476 -26.28 -13.53 13.34
N TYR A 477 -27.14 -13.48 12.36
CA TYR A 477 -27.38 -12.30 11.53
C TYR A 477 -27.64 -11.04 12.41
N ALA A 478 -28.56 -11.15 13.36
CA ALA A 478 -28.92 -10.02 14.21
C ALA A 478 -27.72 -9.47 15.00
N ARG A 479 -26.91 -10.36 15.55
CA ARG A 479 -25.71 -9.95 16.30
C ARG A 479 -24.65 -9.34 15.40
N LYS A 480 -24.47 -9.88 14.20
CA LYS A 480 -23.49 -9.37 13.23
C LYS A 480 -23.81 -7.92 12.85
N ILE A 481 -25.07 -7.63 12.49
CA ILE A 481 -25.48 -6.28 12.10
C ILE A 481 -25.47 -5.31 13.29
N GLU A 482 -25.89 -5.76 14.47
CA GLU A 482 -25.87 -4.94 15.70
C GLU A 482 -24.44 -4.45 16.02
N ILE A 483 -23.49 -5.36 16.03
CA ILE A 483 -22.09 -5.03 16.38
C ILE A 483 -21.45 -4.18 15.30
N CYS A 484 -21.64 -4.54 14.03
CA CYS A 484 -21.05 -3.79 12.91
C CYS A 484 -21.59 -2.36 12.83
N GLU A 485 -22.91 -2.18 13.01
CA GLU A 485 -23.52 -0.86 13.03
C GLU A 485 -22.98 0.00 14.17
N ARG A 486 -22.92 -0.55 15.38
CA ARG A 486 -22.39 0.12 16.56
C ARG A 486 -20.92 0.52 16.33
N ALA A 487 -20.10 -0.40 15.87
CA ALA A 487 -18.69 -0.16 15.60
C ALA A 487 -18.50 0.92 14.52
N TYR A 488 -19.29 0.88 13.46
CA TYR A 488 -19.23 1.87 12.38
C TYR A 488 -19.48 3.28 12.90
N HIS A 489 -20.53 3.47 13.71
CA HIS A 489 -20.86 4.79 14.22
C HIS A 489 -19.84 5.31 15.23
N ILE A 490 -19.26 4.43 16.05
CA ILE A 490 -18.15 4.79 16.93
C ILE A 490 -16.95 5.25 16.13
N LEU A 491 -16.56 4.49 15.13
CA LEU A 491 -15.36 4.80 14.30
C LEU A 491 -15.53 6.08 13.50
N VAL A 492 -16.64 6.22 12.81
CA VAL A 492 -16.88 7.38 11.93
C VAL A 492 -17.19 8.65 12.73
N ASN A 493 -18.09 8.56 13.71
CA ASN A 493 -18.59 9.74 14.41
C ASN A 493 -17.75 10.15 15.61
N GLU A 494 -17.13 9.21 16.33
CA GLU A 494 -16.37 9.51 17.55
C GLU A 494 -14.86 9.52 17.33
N VAL A 495 -14.33 8.62 16.52
CA VAL A 495 -12.89 8.56 16.22
C VAL A 495 -12.54 9.40 14.98
N GLY A 496 -13.49 9.59 14.08
CA GLY A 496 -13.23 10.25 12.79
C GLY A 496 -12.46 9.36 11.83
N PHE A 497 -12.64 8.05 11.95
CA PHE A 497 -11.97 7.09 11.06
C PHE A 497 -12.61 7.14 9.67
N PRO A 498 -11.83 7.13 8.57
CA PRO A 498 -12.39 7.13 7.23
C PRO A 498 -13.25 5.88 7.00
N ALA A 499 -14.51 6.08 6.61
CA ALA A 499 -15.43 4.96 6.39
C ALA A 499 -14.93 3.97 5.35
N GLU A 500 -14.26 4.47 4.30
CA GLU A 500 -13.69 3.66 3.20
C GLU A 500 -12.52 2.77 3.64
N ASP A 501 -11.93 3.03 4.78
CA ASP A 501 -10.83 2.23 5.36
C ASP A 501 -11.32 1.24 6.43
N ILE A 502 -12.61 1.15 6.65
CA ILE A 502 -13.22 0.18 7.56
C ILE A 502 -13.60 -1.08 6.77
N ILE A 503 -13.10 -2.22 7.21
CA ILE A 503 -13.35 -3.52 6.60
C ILE A 503 -13.97 -4.41 7.69
N PHE A 504 -15.26 -4.72 7.56
CA PHE A 504 -15.91 -5.57 8.55
C PHE A 504 -15.62 -7.04 8.29
N ASP A 505 -15.36 -7.78 9.37
CA ASP A 505 -15.36 -9.22 9.42
C ASP A 505 -16.54 -9.67 10.29
N PRO A 506 -17.69 -9.98 9.67
CA PRO A 506 -18.86 -10.39 10.44
C PRO A 506 -18.77 -11.81 11.01
N ASN A 507 -17.64 -12.47 10.85
CA ASN A 507 -17.29 -13.83 11.27
C ASN A 507 -17.89 -14.93 10.37
N ILE A 508 -17.03 -15.74 9.83
CA ILE A 508 -17.38 -16.93 9.08
C ILE A 508 -17.16 -18.13 10.00
N PHE A 509 -18.22 -18.87 10.27
CA PHE A 509 -18.18 -20.09 11.08
C PHE A 509 -18.46 -21.31 10.24
N ALA A 510 -18.02 -22.48 10.76
CA ALA A 510 -18.24 -23.76 10.11
C ALA A 510 -19.73 -24.09 10.00
N ILE A 511 -20.13 -24.55 8.83
CA ILE A 511 -21.47 -25.04 8.56
C ILE A 511 -21.46 -26.56 8.47
N ALA A 512 -22.63 -27.17 8.46
CA ALA A 512 -22.78 -28.63 8.29
C ALA A 512 -21.96 -29.43 9.32
N THR A 513 -21.98 -28.97 10.56
CA THR A 513 -21.25 -29.60 11.67
C THR A 513 -22.02 -30.73 12.34
N GLY A 514 -23.31 -30.87 12.01
CA GLY A 514 -24.24 -31.76 12.69
C GLY A 514 -24.98 -31.10 13.85
N ILE A 515 -24.62 -29.89 14.22
CA ILE A 515 -25.31 -29.08 15.22
C ILE A 515 -26.28 -28.15 14.48
N GLU A 516 -27.58 -28.28 14.77
CA GLU A 516 -28.63 -27.56 14.06
C GLU A 516 -28.44 -26.02 14.08
N GLU A 517 -27.98 -25.48 15.21
CA GLU A 517 -27.74 -24.05 15.37
C GLU A 517 -26.69 -23.49 14.39
N HIS A 518 -25.80 -24.36 13.89
CA HIS A 518 -24.75 -23.97 12.95
C HIS A 518 -25.22 -23.94 11.49
N ASP A 519 -26.38 -24.53 11.20
CA ASP A 519 -26.85 -24.71 9.81
C ASP A 519 -27.03 -23.41 9.05
N ASN A 520 -27.37 -22.32 9.74
CA ASN A 520 -27.62 -21.03 9.09
C ASN A 520 -26.40 -20.08 9.11
N TYR A 521 -25.26 -20.49 9.63
CA TYR A 521 -24.10 -19.61 9.76
C TYR A 521 -23.60 -19.06 8.44
N GLY A 522 -23.60 -19.84 7.38
CA GLY A 522 -23.22 -19.37 6.04
C GLY A 522 -24.17 -18.31 5.52
N ASN A 523 -25.46 -18.57 5.64
CA ASN A 523 -26.50 -17.65 5.21
C ASN A 523 -26.53 -16.38 6.05
N ASP A 524 -26.31 -16.48 7.36
CA ASP A 524 -26.22 -15.34 8.26
C ASP A 524 -25.11 -14.38 7.84
N PHE A 525 -23.94 -14.91 7.47
CA PHE A 525 -22.83 -14.10 6.97
C PHE A 525 -23.19 -13.42 5.66
N ILE A 526 -23.74 -14.16 4.72
CA ILE A 526 -24.13 -13.64 3.39
C ILE A 526 -25.16 -12.50 3.54
N GLU A 527 -26.18 -12.70 4.36
CA GLU A 527 -27.22 -11.69 4.59
C GLU A 527 -26.67 -10.48 5.35
N ALA A 528 -25.83 -10.69 6.35
CA ALA A 528 -25.18 -9.60 7.08
C ALA A 528 -24.29 -8.77 6.15
N THR A 529 -23.56 -9.41 5.24
CA THR A 529 -22.76 -8.74 4.22
C THR A 529 -23.62 -7.80 3.38
N GLY A 530 -24.78 -8.28 2.90
CA GLY A 530 -25.71 -7.47 2.13
C GLY A 530 -26.24 -6.27 2.91
N TRP A 531 -26.59 -6.48 4.17
CA TRP A 531 -27.06 -5.41 5.05
C TRP A 531 -25.99 -4.34 5.28
N ILE A 532 -24.75 -4.74 5.57
CA ILE A 532 -23.62 -3.82 5.78
C ILE A 532 -23.39 -2.99 4.52
N LYS A 533 -23.37 -3.64 3.37
CA LYS A 533 -23.16 -2.96 2.09
C LYS A 533 -24.21 -1.89 1.84
N LYS A 534 -25.45 -2.16 2.18
CA LYS A 534 -26.58 -1.25 1.97
C LYS A 534 -26.65 -0.12 3.00
N ASN A 535 -26.31 -0.39 4.27
CA ASN A 535 -26.59 0.51 5.38
C ASN A 535 -25.37 1.23 5.98
N LEU A 536 -24.16 0.73 5.73
CA LEU A 536 -22.91 1.32 6.24
C LEU A 536 -22.07 1.79 5.05
N PRO A 537 -22.27 3.03 4.57
CA PRO A 537 -21.65 3.52 3.35
C PRO A 537 -20.12 3.42 3.37
N HIS A 538 -19.53 2.98 2.27
CA HIS A 538 -18.10 2.85 1.98
C HIS A 538 -17.39 1.72 2.73
N ALA A 539 -17.99 1.13 3.76
CA ALA A 539 -17.38 0.00 4.47
C ALA A 539 -17.23 -1.21 3.54
N LYS A 540 -16.13 -1.95 3.73
CA LYS A 540 -15.82 -3.16 2.99
C LYS A 540 -16.10 -4.37 3.86
N ILE A 541 -16.12 -5.55 3.27
CA ILE A 541 -16.37 -6.80 3.98
C ILE A 541 -15.29 -7.81 3.63
N SER A 542 -14.77 -8.48 4.65
CA SER A 542 -13.78 -9.54 4.56
C SER A 542 -14.18 -10.72 5.44
N GLY A 543 -13.43 -11.82 5.33
CA GLY A 543 -13.60 -12.96 6.21
C GLY A 543 -12.60 -14.06 5.91
N GLY A 544 -12.38 -14.92 6.91
CA GLY A 544 -11.59 -16.13 6.77
C GLY A 544 -12.41 -17.24 6.14
N VAL A 545 -12.37 -17.36 4.83
CA VAL A 545 -13.23 -18.24 4.04
C VAL A 545 -13.07 -19.71 4.41
N SER A 546 -11.84 -20.14 4.72
CA SER A 546 -11.56 -21.55 5.05
C SER A 546 -12.36 -22.05 6.25
N ASN A 547 -12.80 -21.16 7.14
CA ASN A 547 -13.58 -21.54 8.32
C ASN A 547 -14.92 -22.17 7.97
N VAL A 548 -15.55 -21.75 6.86
CA VAL A 548 -16.89 -22.22 6.47
C VAL A 548 -16.92 -23.74 6.25
N SER A 549 -15.82 -24.29 5.79
CA SER A 549 -15.70 -25.72 5.42
C SER A 549 -14.95 -26.56 6.45
N PHE A 550 -14.73 -26.04 7.65
CA PHE A 550 -13.93 -26.74 8.65
C PHE A 550 -14.46 -28.13 9.04
N SER A 551 -15.78 -28.29 8.99
CA SER A 551 -16.42 -29.61 9.25
C SER A 551 -16.03 -30.69 8.21
N PHE A 552 -15.53 -30.28 7.05
CA PHE A 552 -15.07 -31.16 5.98
C PHE A 552 -13.54 -31.21 5.85
N ARG A 553 -12.81 -30.83 6.91
CA ARG A 553 -11.33 -30.92 6.92
C ARG A 553 -10.88 -32.34 6.56
N GLY A 554 -9.85 -32.42 5.74
CA GLY A 554 -9.37 -33.71 5.22
C GLY A 554 -10.05 -34.14 3.92
N ASN A 555 -11.06 -33.39 3.46
CA ASN A 555 -11.74 -33.65 2.18
C ASN A 555 -11.61 -32.41 1.29
N GLU A 556 -10.49 -32.30 0.58
CA GLU A 556 -10.17 -31.13 -0.23
C GLU A 556 -11.22 -30.84 -1.33
N PRO A 557 -11.71 -31.84 -2.08
CA PRO A 557 -12.75 -31.56 -3.10
C PRO A 557 -14.04 -30.98 -2.50
N ALA A 558 -14.49 -31.46 -1.35
CA ALA A 558 -15.68 -30.92 -0.68
C ALA A 558 -15.43 -29.50 -0.19
N ARG A 559 -14.27 -29.25 0.41
CA ARG A 559 -13.92 -27.90 0.89
C ARG A 559 -13.84 -26.90 -0.26
N GLU A 560 -13.17 -27.26 -1.35
CA GLU A 560 -13.08 -26.40 -2.54
C GLU A 560 -14.45 -26.03 -3.07
N ALA A 561 -15.36 -27.00 -3.17
CA ALA A 561 -16.73 -26.75 -3.61
C ALA A 561 -17.50 -25.81 -2.67
N ILE A 562 -17.33 -26.01 -1.36
CA ILE A 562 -17.96 -25.16 -0.34
C ILE A 562 -17.44 -23.73 -0.44
N HIS A 563 -16.12 -23.54 -0.58
CA HIS A 563 -15.51 -22.22 -0.76
C HIS A 563 -16.06 -21.54 -2.02
N THR A 564 -16.13 -22.27 -3.12
CA THR A 564 -16.59 -21.75 -4.40
C THR A 564 -18.04 -21.27 -4.32
N VAL A 565 -18.94 -22.08 -3.78
CA VAL A 565 -20.36 -21.72 -3.64
C VAL A 565 -20.56 -20.58 -2.63
N PHE A 566 -19.90 -20.67 -1.48
CA PHE A 566 -20.00 -19.64 -0.45
C PHE A 566 -19.54 -18.27 -0.99
N LEU A 567 -18.38 -18.22 -1.64
CA LEU A 567 -17.84 -16.98 -2.21
C LEU A 567 -18.74 -16.43 -3.31
N TYR A 568 -19.29 -17.28 -4.16
CA TYR A 568 -20.22 -16.83 -5.20
C TYR A 568 -21.37 -16.01 -4.60
N HIS A 569 -22.01 -16.53 -3.56
CA HIS A 569 -23.14 -15.84 -2.92
C HIS A 569 -22.71 -14.64 -2.08
N ALA A 570 -21.59 -14.77 -1.35
CA ALA A 570 -21.08 -13.67 -0.52
C ALA A 570 -20.62 -12.48 -1.36
N ILE A 571 -19.92 -12.74 -2.46
CA ILE A 571 -19.45 -11.69 -3.38
C ILE A 571 -20.64 -11.00 -4.06
N LYS A 572 -21.64 -11.75 -4.46
CA LYS A 572 -22.86 -11.22 -5.04
C LYS A 572 -23.57 -10.26 -4.10
N ASN A 573 -23.50 -10.51 -2.80
CA ASN A 573 -24.05 -9.65 -1.75
C ASN A 573 -23.11 -8.53 -1.31
N GLY A 574 -21.90 -8.45 -1.85
CA GLY A 574 -20.99 -7.34 -1.59
C GLY A 574 -19.71 -7.65 -0.82
N MET A 575 -19.39 -8.92 -0.60
CA MET A 575 -18.09 -9.27 0.01
C MET A 575 -16.96 -8.76 -0.88
N THR A 576 -16.04 -8.02 -0.30
CA THR A 576 -15.00 -7.27 -1.02
C THR A 576 -13.71 -8.06 -1.16
N MET A 577 -13.32 -8.77 -0.09
CA MET A 577 -12.10 -9.55 -0.04
C MET A 577 -12.29 -10.81 0.80
N GLY A 578 -11.38 -11.73 0.70
CA GLY A 578 -11.40 -12.94 1.53
C GLY A 578 -10.01 -13.48 1.74
N ILE A 579 -9.80 -13.99 2.94
CA ILE A 579 -8.58 -14.70 3.31
C ILE A 579 -8.82 -16.17 2.97
N VAL A 580 -8.19 -16.62 1.90
CA VAL A 580 -8.43 -17.98 1.38
C VAL A 580 -7.20 -18.47 0.60
N ASN A 581 -6.96 -19.77 0.64
CA ASN A 581 -5.96 -20.38 -0.22
C ASN A 581 -6.46 -20.38 -1.67
N ALA A 582 -5.76 -19.67 -2.55
CA ALA A 582 -6.11 -19.57 -3.97
C ALA A 582 -6.23 -20.95 -4.65
N GLY A 583 -5.46 -21.94 -4.20
CA GLY A 583 -5.54 -23.30 -4.71
C GLY A 583 -6.82 -24.06 -4.33
N MET A 584 -7.60 -23.50 -3.42
CA MET A 584 -8.84 -24.07 -2.91
C MET A 584 -10.09 -23.33 -3.43
N MET A 585 -9.97 -22.63 -4.55
CA MET A 585 -11.07 -21.92 -5.19
C MET A 585 -11.33 -22.48 -6.59
N GLY A 586 -12.57 -22.89 -6.86
CA GLY A 586 -13.00 -23.35 -8.17
C GLY A 586 -13.82 -22.29 -8.91
N VAL A 587 -14.35 -22.68 -10.06
CA VAL A 587 -15.26 -21.84 -10.84
C VAL A 587 -16.68 -22.35 -10.58
N TYR A 588 -17.56 -21.48 -10.08
CA TYR A 588 -18.92 -21.83 -9.68
C TYR A 588 -19.71 -22.53 -10.80
N ASP A 589 -19.69 -22.00 -12.01
CA ASP A 589 -20.44 -22.55 -13.15
C ASP A 589 -19.90 -23.93 -13.61
N GLU A 590 -18.70 -24.30 -13.21
CA GLU A 590 -18.06 -25.56 -13.61
C GLU A 590 -18.15 -26.65 -12.56
N LEU A 591 -18.77 -26.38 -11.42
CA LEU A 591 -19.01 -27.41 -10.43
C LEU A 591 -19.97 -28.48 -10.99
N GLU A 592 -19.67 -29.74 -10.67
CA GLU A 592 -20.56 -30.84 -11.03
C GLU A 592 -21.97 -30.55 -10.47
N PRO A 593 -23.04 -30.66 -11.27
CA PRO A 593 -24.36 -30.20 -10.87
C PRO A 593 -24.91 -30.79 -9.56
N GLU A 594 -24.69 -32.06 -9.30
CA GLU A 594 -25.14 -32.70 -8.07
C GLU A 594 -24.36 -32.19 -6.85
N LEU A 595 -23.05 -32.05 -6.98
CA LEU A 595 -22.19 -31.48 -5.93
C LEU A 595 -22.61 -30.02 -5.65
N LYS A 596 -22.80 -29.25 -6.68
CA LYS A 596 -23.23 -27.85 -6.57
C LYS A 596 -24.56 -27.73 -5.83
N ALA A 597 -25.55 -28.55 -6.19
CA ALA A 597 -26.88 -28.52 -5.57
C ALA A 597 -26.81 -28.87 -4.08
N ARG A 598 -26.01 -29.88 -3.70
CA ARG A 598 -25.90 -30.30 -2.31
C ARG A 598 -25.11 -29.28 -1.48
N VAL A 599 -24.09 -28.65 -2.06
CA VAL A 599 -23.31 -27.58 -1.40
C VAL A 599 -24.17 -26.32 -1.25
N GLU A 600 -24.97 -25.96 -2.26
CA GLU A 600 -25.92 -24.85 -2.18
C GLU A 600 -26.87 -25.01 -0.99
N ASP A 601 -27.37 -26.22 -0.79
CA ASP A 601 -28.34 -26.50 0.28
C ASP A 601 -27.69 -26.30 1.68
N ILE A 602 -26.44 -26.64 1.88
CA ILE A 602 -25.78 -26.41 3.18
C ILE A 602 -25.30 -24.97 3.36
N VAL A 603 -24.84 -24.32 2.30
CA VAL A 603 -24.39 -22.91 2.37
C VAL A 603 -25.57 -21.97 2.64
N LEU A 604 -26.69 -22.17 1.95
CA LEU A 604 -27.87 -21.31 2.04
C LEU A 604 -28.90 -21.81 3.05
N ASN A 605 -28.63 -22.92 3.73
CA ASN A 605 -29.52 -23.55 4.70
C ASN A 605 -30.90 -23.86 4.06
N ARG A 606 -30.88 -24.54 2.93
CA ARG A 606 -32.09 -24.99 2.26
C ARG A 606 -32.36 -26.46 2.57
N GLN A 607 -33.49 -26.78 3.15
CA GLN A 607 -33.86 -28.16 3.33
C GLN A 607 -34.47 -28.72 2.02
N PRO A 608 -33.97 -29.87 1.54
CA PRO A 608 -34.47 -30.43 0.30
C PRO A 608 -35.91 -30.92 0.45
N ASN A 609 -36.74 -30.57 -0.52
CA ASN A 609 -38.13 -31.10 -0.59
C ASN A 609 -38.13 -32.26 -1.58
N LEU A 610 -37.91 -33.47 -1.06
CA LEU A 610 -37.76 -34.65 -1.87
C LEU A 610 -39.05 -35.50 -1.84
N PRO A 611 -39.40 -36.18 -2.97
CA PRO A 611 -40.52 -37.09 -2.97
C PRO A 611 -40.28 -38.32 -2.07
N ALA A 612 -41.34 -38.94 -1.58
CA ALA A 612 -41.26 -40.05 -0.63
C ALA A 612 -40.50 -41.28 -1.15
N ASN A 613 -40.39 -41.43 -2.48
CA ASN A 613 -39.64 -42.52 -3.11
C ASN A 613 -38.17 -42.22 -3.37
N ASP A 614 -37.71 -41.01 -3.04
CA ASP A 614 -36.30 -40.66 -3.17
C ASP A 614 -35.48 -41.34 -2.06
N PRO A 615 -34.31 -41.92 -2.37
CA PRO A 615 -33.47 -42.56 -1.36
C PRO A 615 -33.03 -41.63 -0.20
N ASP A 616 -32.97 -40.32 -0.46
CA ASP A 616 -32.59 -39.32 0.53
C ASP A 616 -33.81 -38.67 1.24
N PHE A 617 -35.01 -39.18 1.01
CA PHE A 617 -36.23 -38.70 1.68
C PHE A 617 -36.06 -38.69 3.21
N GLY A 618 -36.36 -37.57 3.81
CA GLY A 618 -36.21 -37.38 5.26
C GLY A 618 -34.83 -37.05 5.77
N LYS A 619 -33.85 -37.03 4.88
CA LYS A 619 -32.46 -36.61 5.26
C LYS A 619 -32.32 -35.08 5.21
N SER A 620 -31.58 -34.52 6.15
CA SER A 620 -31.25 -33.11 6.15
C SER A 620 -30.23 -32.78 5.05
N ALA A 621 -30.11 -31.49 4.72
CA ALA A 621 -29.07 -31.03 3.78
C ALA A 621 -27.67 -31.44 4.24
N THR A 622 -27.39 -31.34 5.55
CA THR A 622 -26.12 -31.75 6.15
C THR A 622 -25.85 -33.26 5.95
N GLU A 623 -26.85 -34.10 6.26
CA GLU A 623 -26.73 -35.55 6.08
C GLU A 623 -26.45 -35.93 4.61
N ARG A 624 -27.15 -35.30 3.69
CA ARG A 624 -26.97 -35.51 2.26
C ARG A 624 -25.57 -35.11 1.80
N MET A 625 -25.07 -33.98 2.27
CA MET A 625 -23.71 -33.52 1.91
C MET A 625 -22.63 -34.41 2.51
N ILE A 626 -22.76 -34.84 3.77
CA ILE A 626 -21.80 -35.70 4.42
C ILE A 626 -21.67 -37.04 3.66
N GLU A 627 -22.79 -37.63 3.27
CA GLU A 627 -22.79 -38.87 2.49
C GLU A 627 -22.15 -38.70 1.12
N PHE A 628 -22.46 -37.59 0.45
CA PHE A 628 -21.88 -37.29 -0.86
C PHE A 628 -20.38 -36.96 -0.76
N ALA A 629 -19.96 -36.27 0.28
CA ALA A 629 -18.56 -35.95 0.53
C ALA A 629 -17.72 -37.23 0.74
N GLY A 630 -18.30 -38.24 1.38
CA GLY A 630 -17.67 -39.56 1.51
C GLY A 630 -17.39 -40.20 0.15
N THR A 631 -18.29 -40.03 -0.80
CA THR A 631 -18.14 -40.50 -2.18
C THR A 631 -17.03 -39.74 -2.91
N LEU A 632 -16.93 -38.43 -2.72
CA LEU A 632 -15.87 -37.59 -3.28
C LEU A 632 -14.51 -37.99 -2.77
N LYS A 633 -14.39 -38.26 -1.47
CA LYS A 633 -13.14 -38.67 -0.84
C LYS A 633 -12.66 -40.03 -1.37
N ALA A 634 -13.57 -40.97 -1.59
CA ALA A 634 -13.27 -42.25 -2.19
C ALA A 634 -12.97 -42.15 -3.68
N GLY A 635 -13.58 -41.16 -4.39
CA GLY A 635 -13.38 -40.90 -5.82
C GLY A 635 -12.38 -39.79 -6.11
N GLY A 636 -11.70 -39.24 -5.11
CA GLY A 636 -10.81 -38.07 -5.26
C GLY A 636 -9.69 -38.23 -6.28
N LYS A 637 -9.19 -39.45 -6.46
CA LYS A 637 -8.23 -39.78 -7.52
C LYS A 637 -8.83 -39.70 -8.92
N LYS A 638 -10.15 -39.93 -9.06
CA LYS A 638 -10.84 -39.86 -10.36
C LYS A 638 -11.15 -38.43 -10.79
N LEU A 639 -11.34 -37.51 -9.83
CA LEU A 639 -11.57 -36.07 -10.13
C LEU A 639 -10.27 -35.38 -10.56
N GLU A 640 -9.12 -35.79 -10.02
CA GLU A 640 -7.82 -35.26 -10.41
C GLU A 640 -7.39 -35.74 -11.81
N GLU A 641 -7.97 -36.82 -12.33
CA GLU A 641 -7.61 -37.42 -13.60
C GLU A 641 -8.74 -37.44 -14.63
N ASN A 642 -9.69 -36.48 -14.57
CA ASN A 642 -10.69 -36.38 -15.63
C ASN A 642 -10.03 -35.85 -16.92
N LEU A 643 -9.59 -36.78 -17.78
CA LEU A 643 -8.97 -36.50 -19.05
C LEU A 643 -9.93 -36.62 -20.24
N GLU A 644 -11.24 -36.57 -20.02
CA GLU A 644 -12.24 -36.63 -21.11
C GLU A 644 -12.02 -35.52 -22.14
N TRP A 645 -11.58 -34.34 -21.70
CA TRP A 645 -11.24 -33.23 -22.59
C TRP A 645 -10.10 -33.55 -23.57
N ARG A 646 -9.26 -34.56 -23.26
CA ARG A 646 -8.20 -34.99 -24.17
C ARG A 646 -8.72 -35.62 -25.46
N ASN A 647 -9.96 -36.06 -25.46
CA ASN A 647 -10.62 -36.66 -26.64
C ASN A 647 -11.16 -35.62 -27.62
N GLN A 648 -11.04 -34.34 -27.30
CA GLN A 648 -11.52 -33.25 -28.15
C GLN A 648 -10.48 -32.84 -29.19
N PRO A 649 -10.90 -32.10 -30.25
CA PRO A 649 -9.95 -31.51 -31.19
C PRO A 649 -8.91 -30.62 -30.48
N VAL A 650 -7.72 -30.50 -31.06
CA VAL A 650 -6.59 -29.80 -30.43
C VAL A 650 -6.93 -28.33 -30.10
N GLN A 651 -7.72 -27.66 -30.92
CA GLN A 651 -8.16 -26.29 -30.68
C GLN A 651 -8.97 -26.17 -29.38
N LYS A 652 -9.87 -27.13 -29.13
CA LYS A 652 -10.67 -27.16 -27.91
C LYS A 652 -9.83 -27.58 -26.69
N ARG A 653 -8.85 -28.47 -26.89
CA ARG A 653 -7.93 -28.84 -25.81
C ARG A 653 -7.11 -27.65 -25.34
N LEU A 654 -6.61 -26.83 -26.27
CA LEU A 654 -5.86 -25.61 -25.94
C LEU A 654 -6.72 -24.63 -25.15
N ALA A 655 -7.93 -24.36 -25.61
CA ALA A 655 -8.86 -23.45 -24.92
C ALA A 655 -9.19 -23.96 -23.51
N HIS A 656 -9.45 -25.26 -23.38
CA HIS A 656 -9.73 -25.90 -22.08
C HIS A 656 -8.53 -25.77 -21.13
N ALA A 657 -7.31 -26.04 -21.62
CA ALA A 657 -6.10 -25.93 -20.80
C ALA A 657 -5.88 -24.51 -20.29
N LEU A 658 -6.18 -23.51 -21.10
CA LEU A 658 -6.09 -22.10 -20.70
C LEU A 658 -7.11 -21.76 -19.63
N VAL A 659 -8.37 -22.11 -19.83
CA VAL A 659 -9.44 -21.80 -18.87
C VAL A 659 -9.18 -22.44 -17.51
N HIS A 660 -8.66 -23.68 -17.49
CA HIS A 660 -8.43 -24.44 -16.26
C HIS A 660 -7.00 -24.33 -15.70
N GLY A 661 -6.11 -23.61 -16.38
CA GLY A 661 -4.73 -23.42 -15.90
C GLY A 661 -3.89 -24.68 -15.94
N ILE A 662 -4.12 -25.56 -16.91
CA ILE A 662 -3.43 -26.86 -17.02
C ILE A 662 -2.19 -26.71 -17.91
N THR A 663 -1.02 -26.95 -17.35
CA THR A 663 0.27 -26.85 -18.07
C THR A 663 0.81 -28.18 -18.60
N ASN A 664 0.24 -29.30 -18.17
CA ASN A 664 0.81 -30.63 -18.41
C ASN A 664 0.94 -31.00 -19.89
N PHE A 665 0.04 -30.51 -20.75
CA PHE A 665 -0.03 -30.88 -22.16
C PHE A 665 0.16 -29.70 -23.11
N ILE A 666 0.41 -28.51 -22.55
CA ILE A 666 0.32 -27.28 -23.36
C ILE A 666 1.34 -27.22 -24.50
N VAL A 667 2.57 -27.64 -24.27
CA VAL A 667 3.61 -27.60 -25.29
C VAL A 667 3.29 -28.59 -26.43
N GLU A 668 2.89 -29.78 -26.08
CA GLU A 668 2.54 -30.84 -27.04
C GLU A 668 1.31 -30.46 -27.88
N ASP A 669 0.29 -29.96 -27.24
CA ASP A 669 -0.95 -29.53 -27.88
C ASP A 669 -0.73 -28.30 -28.78
N THR A 670 0.11 -27.37 -28.31
CA THR A 670 0.48 -26.19 -29.13
C THR A 670 1.21 -26.61 -30.38
N GLU A 671 2.14 -27.57 -30.27
CA GLU A 671 2.86 -28.10 -31.46
C GLU A 671 1.94 -28.85 -32.41
N GLU A 672 1.05 -29.67 -31.90
CA GLU A 672 0.02 -30.37 -32.70
C GLU A 672 -0.85 -29.37 -33.47
N CYS A 673 -1.28 -28.34 -32.82
CA CYS A 673 -2.11 -27.28 -33.44
C CYS A 673 -1.31 -26.51 -34.50
N ARG A 674 -0.05 -26.16 -34.21
CA ARG A 674 0.84 -25.47 -35.17
C ARG A 674 1.03 -26.30 -36.42
N ALA A 675 1.34 -27.59 -36.27
CA ALA A 675 1.55 -28.49 -37.38
C ALA A 675 0.30 -28.67 -38.23
N GLU A 676 -0.85 -28.80 -37.60
CA GLU A 676 -2.16 -28.91 -38.28
C GLU A 676 -2.47 -27.63 -39.07
N ILE A 677 -2.27 -26.47 -38.46
CA ILE A 677 -2.47 -25.18 -39.14
C ILE A 677 -1.52 -25.01 -40.30
N ALA A 678 -0.24 -25.38 -40.15
CA ALA A 678 0.76 -25.30 -41.20
C ALA A 678 0.42 -26.21 -42.41
N ALA A 679 -0.10 -27.40 -42.12
CA ALA A 679 -0.55 -28.35 -43.15
C ALA A 679 -1.70 -27.80 -44.01
N ASN A 680 -2.46 -26.88 -43.47
CA ASN A 680 -3.58 -26.21 -44.13
C ASN A 680 -3.24 -24.81 -44.64
N GLY A 681 -1.93 -24.49 -44.73
CA GLY A 681 -1.45 -23.22 -45.27
C GLY A 681 -1.46 -22.04 -44.30
N GLY A 682 -1.70 -22.28 -43.01
CA GLY A 682 -1.70 -21.25 -41.99
C GLY A 682 -0.32 -20.97 -41.43
N ARG A 683 -0.25 -19.95 -40.55
CA ARG A 683 1.00 -19.44 -39.95
C ARG A 683 1.03 -19.79 -38.43
N PRO A 684 2.25 -19.85 -37.84
CA PRO A 684 2.39 -20.10 -36.40
C PRO A 684 1.57 -19.14 -35.53
N ILE A 685 1.48 -17.87 -35.93
CA ILE A 685 0.70 -16.86 -35.17
C ILE A 685 -0.81 -17.19 -35.13
N ASN A 686 -1.31 -17.99 -36.06
CA ASN A 686 -2.71 -18.38 -36.09
C ASN A 686 -3.12 -19.26 -34.89
N VAL A 687 -2.16 -19.93 -34.26
CA VAL A 687 -2.40 -20.65 -33.00
C VAL A 687 -2.75 -19.64 -31.87
N ILE A 688 -2.02 -18.53 -31.83
CA ILE A 688 -2.25 -17.46 -30.84
C ILE A 688 -3.56 -16.75 -31.13
N GLU A 689 -3.76 -16.30 -32.36
CA GLU A 689 -4.97 -15.54 -32.77
C GLU A 689 -6.26 -16.36 -32.73
N GLY A 690 -6.17 -17.67 -32.85
CA GLY A 690 -7.30 -18.59 -32.81
C GLY A 690 -7.53 -19.19 -31.42
N PRO A 691 -7.17 -20.47 -31.21
CA PRO A 691 -7.57 -21.20 -30.00
C PRO A 691 -7.01 -20.63 -28.71
N LEU A 692 -5.79 -20.06 -28.71
CA LEU A 692 -5.22 -19.48 -27.50
C LEU A 692 -5.99 -18.22 -27.08
N MET A 693 -6.25 -17.33 -28.03
CA MET A 693 -7.03 -16.12 -27.73
C MET A 693 -8.49 -16.44 -27.40
N ASP A 694 -9.07 -17.46 -28.04
CA ASP A 694 -10.43 -17.91 -27.71
C ASP A 694 -10.50 -18.32 -26.23
N GLY A 695 -9.53 -19.09 -25.76
CA GLY A 695 -9.43 -19.50 -24.36
C GLY A 695 -9.23 -18.31 -23.42
N MET A 696 -8.37 -17.38 -23.76
CA MET A 696 -8.12 -16.17 -22.94
C MET A 696 -9.34 -15.24 -22.92
N ASN A 697 -10.11 -15.17 -24.00
CA ASN A 697 -11.36 -14.40 -24.03
C ASN A 697 -12.38 -14.96 -23.04
N VAL A 698 -12.48 -16.30 -22.95
CA VAL A 698 -13.34 -16.95 -21.95
C VAL A 698 -12.88 -16.62 -20.53
N VAL A 699 -11.56 -16.66 -20.28
CA VAL A 699 -10.97 -16.26 -18.98
C VAL A 699 -11.33 -14.81 -18.66
N GLY A 700 -11.17 -13.91 -19.62
CA GLY A 700 -11.50 -12.50 -19.46
C GLY A 700 -12.97 -12.28 -19.14
N ASP A 701 -13.87 -12.98 -19.83
CA ASP A 701 -15.31 -12.90 -19.59
C ASP A 701 -15.69 -13.42 -18.21
N LEU A 702 -15.11 -14.54 -17.77
CA LEU A 702 -15.34 -15.11 -16.44
C LEU A 702 -14.81 -14.18 -15.34
N PHE A 703 -13.64 -13.60 -15.56
CA PHE A 703 -13.05 -12.65 -14.62
C PHE A 703 -13.89 -11.37 -14.52
N GLY A 704 -14.30 -10.82 -15.65
CA GLY A 704 -15.15 -9.63 -15.71
C GLY A 704 -16.53 -9.84 -15.09
N ALA A 705 -17.07 -11.07 -15.15
CA ALA A 705 -18.34 -11.43 -14.53
C ALA A 705 -18.21 -11.78 -13.03
N GLY A 706 -17.02 -11.72 -12.47
CA GLY A 706 -16.79 -12.10 -11.07
C GLY A 706 -16.86 -13.61 -10.80
N LYS A 707 -16.79 -14.43 -11.84
CA LYS A 707 -16.84 -15.89 -11.75
C LYS A 707 -15.47 -16.56 -11.68
N MET A 708 -14.42 -15.82 -11.99
CA MET A 708 -13.03 -16.25 -11.91
C MET A 708 -12.26 -15.18 -11.14
N PHE A 709 -11.33 -15.61 -10.31
CA PHE A 709 -10.54 -14.69 -9.47
C PHE A 709 -9.13 -14.53 -10.00
N LEU A 710 -8.43 -13.48 -9.57
CA LEU A 710 -7.10 -13.16 -10.08
C LEU A 710 -6.11 -14.33 -10.01
N PRO A 711 -6.03 -15.14 -8.94
CA PRO A 711 -5.14 -16.30 -8.92
C PRO A 711 -5.39 -17.29 -10.05
N GLN A 712 -6.65 -17.49 -10.42
CA GLN A 712 -7.03 -18.36 -11.53
C GLN A 712 -6.61 -17.77 -12.87
N VAL A 713 -6.76 -16.45 -13.03
CA VAL A 713 -6.31 -15.73 -14.24
C VAL A 713 -4.78 -15.82 -14.37
N VAL A 714 -4.04 -15.71 -13.27
CA VAL A 714 -2.58 -15.86 -13.25
C VAL A 714 -2.17 -17.25 -13.72
N LYS A 715 -2.86 -18.29 -13.29
CA LYS A 715 -2.62 -19.67 -13.78
C LYS A 715 -2.85 -19.79 -15.29
N SER A 716 -3.95 -19.20 -15.78
CA SER A 716 -4.26 -19.18 -17.22
C SER A 716 -3.20 -18.43 -18.00
N ALA A 717 -2.71 -17.31 -17.48
CA ALA A 717 -1.63 -16.54 -18.10
C ALA A 717 -0.33 -17.32 -18.20
N ARG A 718 -0.01 -18.18 -17.22
CA ARG A 718 1.16 -19.07 -17.29
C ARG A 718 1.04 -20.07 -18.42
N VAL A 719 -0.13 -20.65 -18.61
CA VAL A 719 -0.39 -21.59 -19.71
C VAL A 719 -0.17 -20.88 -21.05
N MET A 720 -0.75 -19.67 -21.18
CA MET A 720 -0.57 -18.84 -22.38
C MET A 720 0.89 -18.54 -22.65
N LYS A 721 1.63 -18.15 -21.61
CA LYS A 721 3.07 -17.83 -21.72
C LYS A 721 3.87 -19.03 -22.22
N GLN A 722 3.61 -20.22 -21.73
CA GLN A 722 4.29 -21.44 -22.16
C GLN A 722 3.96 -21.78 -23.61
N ALA A 723 2.71 -21.63 -24.02
CA ALA A 723 2.30 -21.84 -25.41
C ALA A 723 3.00 -20.87 -26.38
N VAL A 724 2.99 -19.59 -26.03
CA VAL A 724 3.63 -18.53 -26.83
C VAL A 724 5.14 -18.75 -26.90
N ALA A 725 5.77 -19.13 -25.80
CA ALA A 725 7.22 -19.42 -25.77
C ALA A 725 7.59 -20.54 -26.74
N HIS A 726 6.75 -21.58 -26.87
CA HIS A 726 6.95 -22.65 -27.83
C HIS A 726 6.85 -22.15 -29.27
N LEU A 727 5.97 -21.17 -29.53
CA LEU A 727 5.73 -20.67 -30.90
C LEU A 727 6.75 -19.63 -31.38
N ILE A 728 7.42 -18.94 -30.45
CA ILE A 728 8.37 -17.85 -30.78
C ILE A 728 9.43 -18.28 -31.80
N PRO A 729 10.13 -19.42 -31.63
CA PRO A 729 11.13 -19.85 -32.62
C PRO A 729 10.56 -20.00 -34.03
N TYR A 730 9.34 -20.50 -34.16
CA TYR A 730 8.69 -20.67 -35.46
C TYR A 730 8.30 -19.33 -36.09
N ILE A 731 7.85 -18.39 -35.27
CA ILE A 731 7.50 -17.04 -35.71
C ILE A 731 8.76 -16.30 -36.21
N GLU A 732 9.86 -16.42 -35.47
CA GLU A 732 11.14 -15.80 -35.86
C GLU A 732 11.72 -16.41 -37.15
N GLU A 733 11.61 -17.73 -37.31
CA GLU A 733 12.02 -18.40 -38.51
C GLU A 733 11.22 -17.93 -39.73
N GLU A 734 9.92 -17.76 -39.57
CA GLU A 734 9.05 -17.21 -40.63
C GLU A 734 9.46 -15.78 -41.01
N LYS A 735 9.84 -14.94 -40.03
CA LYS A 735 10.31 -13.57 -40.29
C LYS A 735 11.59 -13.56 -41.12
N LYS A 736 12.47 -14.52 -40.93
CA LYS A 736 13.73 -14.64 -41.72
C LYS A 736 13.47 -15.01 -43.18
N GLN A 737 12.35 -15.65 -43.47
CA GLN A 737 11.96 -16.06 -44.83
C GLN A 737 11.25 -14.94 -45.60
N LEU A 738 10.82 -13.91 -44.87
CA LEU A 738 10.22 -12.73 -45.44
C LEU A 738 11.28 -11.64 -45.67
#